data_d2bf009c51f62a29e18b56b8ab7ae189
#
_entry.id   d2bf009c51f62a29e18b56b8ab7ae189
#
_cell.length_a   1.000
_cell.length_b   1.000
_cell.length_c   1.000
_cell.angle_alpha   90.00
_cell.angle_beta   90.00
_cell.angle_gamma   90.00
#
_symmetry.space_group_name_H-M   'P 1'
#
loop_
_entity.id
_entity.type
_entity.pdbx_description
1 polymer ?
#
loop_
_entity_poly.entity_id
_entity_poly.type
_entity_poly.pdbx_seq_one_letter_code
_entity_poly.pdbx_strand_id
1 'polypeptide(L)'
;MAGNTKPSPERAGDRDKALESALLQIERQFGKGSVMRLGDETRVPVEVIPTGSIALDVALGLGGLPRGRIVEIYGPESSGKTSLALHAVASAQKAGGIAAFIDAEHALDPDYAKNLGVDTDALLVSQPDTGEQALEIADTLIRSGAIDVIVIDSVAALVPKAEIEGEMGDSHVGLQARLMSQALRKITGALSQTKTTAIFINQLREKVGVMFGCMAYTTRVTLADGTQEKIGKIVNQRMDVEVLSYDPETDRLVPRRIVNWFNNGKAEKFLQFSVAKSGKNGLAQFAATENHLVRTPGGWRQAGELIPGDRVMVAEDQHLGEQQMQLILGSLMGDGNLSPNRRGRSGTRFRMGHGAKQTAYLDWKVSLLENIPYARTTNAKGSVFADFTPLPELSELHDAVYFGDGRKHLSWDYLKSLTPLALAAWYMDDGGFTLRSKGVQQRTAGGTGRIEICVEAMSPGSRDRLMCYLRDAHGLDVKLQYRGARKVSVLQFTTSASEKFQKLVAPYVHPSMEYKLLPRFRGKFRVKQEFTPATPRMVPARILDIHVKPPLRSMNRFDIEVEGSHNYFVDGVMVHNSPETTTGGKALKFYASVRLDIRRIETLKDGTDAVGNRTRVKVVKNKCAPPFKSAEFDILYGIGISREGSLIDLGVEQGIVRKSGAWYTYEGDQLGQGKENARNFLRENEDTANEIEKRLKEKLGVGARLDADATSSAPAPAAKVGNGAGNGAPRNLTTPPGVTV
;
A
#
# COMPACT_ATOMS: atom_id res chain seq x y z
N MET A 1 12.20 18.84 -32.53
CA MET A 1 13.03 17.87 -33.26
C MET A 1 14.41 17.88 -32.64
N ALA A 2 14.70 16.97 -31.74
CA ALA A 2 16.06 16.76 -31.22
C ALA A 2 16.48 15.38 -31.72
N GLY A 3 17.41 15.38 -32.70
CA GLY A 3 17.89 14.19 -33.38
C GLY A 3 18.75 13.35 -32.46
N ASN A 4 18.39 12.09 -32.38
CA ASN A 4 19.12 11.02 -31.70
C ASN A 4 20.25 10.57 -32.66
N THR A 5 21.42 11.25 -32.63
CA THR A 5 22.60 10.88 -33.36
C THR A 5 23.34 9.77 -32.63
N LYS A 6 23.32 8.55 -33.17
CA LYS A 6 24.23 7.47 -32.75
C LYS A 6 25.67 7.96 -32.87
N PRO A 7 26.55 7.75 -31.87
CA PRO A 7 27.96 8.14 -31.99
C PRO A 7 28.66 7.35 -33.08
N SER A 8 29.55 8.02 -33.82
CA SER A 8 30.36 7.41 -34.88
C SER A 8 31.30 6.33 -34.32
N PRO A 9 31.63 5.28 -35.09
CA PRO A 9 32.48 4.15 -34.66
C PRO A 9 33.84 4.57 -34.10
N GLU A 10 34.43 5.64 -34.60
CA GLU A 10 35.72 6.18 -34.11
C GLU A 10 35.62 6.74 -32.67
N ARG A 11 34.53 7.41 -32.33
CA ARG A 11 34.30 7.89 -30.94
C ARG A 11 34.04 6.77 -29.94
N ALA A 12 33.55 5.61 -30.38
CA ALA A 12 33.35 4.44 -29.51
C ALA A 12 34.72 3.82 -29.14
N GLY A 13 35.63 3.66 -30.10
CA GLY A 13 36.96 3.10 -29.87
C GLY A 13 37.84 3.97 -28.93
N ASP A 14 37.75 5.29 -29.05
CA ASP A 14 38.49 6.22 -28.15
C ASP A 14 37.93 6.21 -26.71
N ARG A 15 36.64 6.02 -26.56
CA ARG A 15 36.01 5.87 -25.22
C ARG A 15 36.39 4.55 -24.56
N ASP A 16 36.47 3.46 -25.29
CA ASP A 16 36.86 2.14 -24.77
C ASP A 16 38.34 2.15 -24.34
N LYS A 17 39.24 2.75 -25.10
CA LYS A 17 40.67 2.93 -24.75
C LYS A 17 40.82 3.82 -23.51
N ALA A 18 40.06 4.92 -23.42
CA ALA A 18 40.08 5.80 -22.25
C ALA A 18 39.58 5.09 -21.00
N LEU A 19 38.51 4.26 -21.12
CA LEU A 19 37.97 3.45 -20.01
C LEU A 19 38.99 2.38 -19.57
N GLU A 20 39.62 1.68 -20.51
CA GLU A 20 40.64 0.67 -20.23
C GLU A 20 41.86 1.27 -19.51
N SER A 21 42.31 2.43 -19.95
CA SER A 21 43.39 3.19 -19.27
C SER A 21 43.00 3.63 -17.84
N ALA A 22 41.77 4.09 -17.67
CA ALA A 22 41.25 4.45 -16.33
C ALA A 22 41.13 3.24 -15.42
N LEU A 23 40.66 2.09 -15.91
CA LEU A 23 40.60 0.84 -15.15
C LEU A 23 42.00 0.37 -14.71
N LEU A 24 42.98 0.39 -15.61
CA LEU A 24 44.36 0.06 -15.28
C LEU A 24 44.96 1.01 -14.21
N GLN A 25 44.63 2.30 -14.30
CA GLN A 25 45.09 3.26 -13.30
C GLN A 25 44.45 3.01 -11.93
N ILE A 26 43.15 2.69 -11.90
CA ILE A 26 42.43 2.33 -10.67
C ILE A 26 43.02 1.05 -10.06
N GLU A 27 43.27 0.02 -10.86
CA GLU A 27 43.87 -1.24 -10.40
C GLU A 27 45.29 -1.04 -9.82
N ARG A 28 46.08 -0.15 -10.42
CA ARG A 28 47.41 0.20 -9.87
C ARG A 28 47.34 0.95 -8.56
N GLN A 29 46.35 1.83 -8.38
CA GLN A 29 46.21 2.67 -7.21
C GLN A 29 45.51 1.99 -6.05
N PHE A 30 44.49 1.14 -6.33
CA PHE A 30 43.58 0.55 -5.33
C PHE A 30 43.65 -0.97 -5.27
N GLY A 31 44.44 -1.62 -6.11
CA GLY A 31 44.58 -3.08 -6.19
C GLY A 31 43.68 -3.74 -7.25
N LYS A 32 44.07 -4.94 -7.70
CA LYS A 32 43.29 -5.77 -8.63
C LYS A 32 41.91 -6.06 -8.08
N GLY A 33 40.87 -5.91 -8.91
CA GLY A 33 39.48 -6.17 -8.53
C GLY A 33 38.76 -4.97 -7.89
N SER A 34 39.38 -3.78 -7.86
CA SER A 34 38.74 -2.56 -7.36
C SER A 34 37.56 -2.09 -8.20
N VAL A 35 37.54 -2.45 -9.51
CA VAL A 35 36.43 -2.22 -10.43
C VAL A 35 36.23 -3.50 -11.26
N MET A 36 35.00 -4.02 -11.25
CA MET A 36 34.62 -5.22 -12.00
C MET A 36 33.40 -4.95 -12.86
N ARG A 37 33.31 -5.59 -14.00
CA ARG A 37 32.07 -5.56 -14.81
C ARG A 37 31.07 -6.56 -14.23
N LEU A 38 29.83 -6.14 -13.99
CA LEU A 38 28.79 -6.97 -13.37
C LEU A 38 28.42 -8.24 -14.19
N GLY A 39 28.85 -8.33 -15.45
CA GLY A 39 28.61 -9.47 -16.34
C GLY A 39 29.77 -10.46 -16.44
N ASP A 40 30.96 -10.18 -15.88
CA ASP A 40 32.16 -11.00 -16.06
C ASP A 40 32.32 -12.10 -15.01
N GLU A 41 31.46 -12.16 -13.97
CA GLU A 41 31.53 -13.18 -12.94
C GLU A 41 30.34 -14.13 -12.96
N THR A 42 30.61 -15.42 -13.01
CA THR A 42 29.80 -16.47 -12.39
C THR A 42 29.44 -16.01 -10.98
N ARG A 43 28.15 -15.88 -10.66
CA ARG A 43 27.66 -15.50 -9.31
C ARG A 43 28.33 -16.41 -8.28
N VAL A 44 29.30 -15.88 -7.54
CA VAL A 44 29.89 -16.60 -6.39
C VAL A 44 28.73 -16.85 -5.41
N PRO A 45 28.45 -18.11 -5.05
CA PRO A 45 27.41 -18.41 -4.08
C PRO A 45 27.67 -17.65 -2.79
N VAL A 46 26.65 -16.96 -2.29
CA VAL A 46 26.75 -16.27 -0.99
C VAL A 46 26.87 -17.34 0.10
N GLU A 47 27.99 -17.42 0.77
CA GLU A 47 28.17 -18.29 1.94
C GLU A 47 27.19 -17.89 3.05
N VAL A 48 26.64 -18.86 3.75
CA VAL A 48 25.60 -18.66 4.75
C VAL A 48 25.88 -19.44 6.04
N ILE A 49 25.27 -18.98 7.14
CA ILE A 49 25.18 -19.67 8.42
C ILE A 49 23.73 -20.15 8.57
N PRO A 50 23.45 -21.47 8.68
CA PRO A 50 22.10 -21.97 8.91
C PRO A 50 21.51 -21.41 10.20
N THR A 51 20.20 -21.12 10.19
CA THR A 51 19.50 -20.51 11.34
C THR A 51 19.10 -21.53 12.42
N GLY A 52 19.26 -22.82 12.15
CA GLY A 52 18.69 -23.88 12.98
C GLY A 52 17.23 -24.21 12.66
N SER A 53 16.59 -23.41 11.82
CA SER A 53 15.23 -23.66 11.31
C SER A 53 15.25 -23.79 9.80
N ILE A 54 15.02 -25.00 9.25
CA ILE A 54 14.95 -25.21 7.80
C ILE A 54 13.85 -24.34 7.16
N ALA A 55 12.74 -24.10 7.86
CA ALA A 55 11.67 -23.23 7.39
C ALA A 55 12.15 -21.79 7.16
N LEU A 56 12.96 -21.27 8.10
CA LEU A 56 13.53 -19.93 7.98
C LEU A 56 14.62 -19.86 6.93
N ASP A 57 15.46 -20.90 6.83
CA ASP A 57 16.51 -20.98 5.81
C ASP A 57 15.92 -20.95 4.38
N VAL A 58 14.79 -21.63 4.17
CA VAL A 58 13.99 -21.57 2.93
C VAL A 58 13.38 -20.18 2.71
N ALA A 59 12.83 -19.58 3.75
CA ALA A 59 12.23 -18.24 3.65
C ALA A 59 13.27 -17.16 3.32
N LEU A 60 14.50 -17.31 3.82
CA LEU A 60 15.65 -16.46 3.48
C LEU A 60 16.08 -16.59 2.00
N GLY A 61 15.76 -17.70 1.35
CA GLY A 61 16.06 -17.93 -0.07
C GLY A 61 17.54 -18.17 -0.40
N LEU A 62 18.39 -18.26 0.64
CA LEU A 62 19.83 -18.49 0.53
C LEU A 62 20.27 -19.74 1.29
N GLY A 63 19.40 -20.29 2.13
CA GLY A 63 19.74 -21.42 3.01
C GLY A 63 20.33 -21.03 4.36
N GLY A 64 20.26 -19.75 4.74
CA GLY A 64 20.76 -19.28 6.02
C GLY A 64 21.04 -17.78 6.04
N LEU A 65 21.68 -17.30 7.09
CA LEU A 65 22.12 -15.92 7.26
C LEU A 65 23.37 -15.64 6.42
N PRO A 66 23.41 -14.58 5.61
CA PRO A 66 24.53 -14.30 4.70
C PRO A 66 25.79 -13.91 5.47
N ARG A 67 26.94 -14.51 5.15
CA ARG A 67 28.26 -14.16 5.68
C ARG A 67 28.69 -12.77 5.21
N GLY A 68 29.46 -12.08 6.02
CA GLY A 68 29.97 -10.75 5.72
C GLY A 68 28.91 -9.64 5.78
N ARG A 69 27.80 -9.87 6.48
CA ARG A 69 26.65 -8.97 6.50
C ARG A 69 26.13 -8.71 7.91
N ILE A 70 25.39 -7.59 8.02
CA ILE A 70 24.63 -7.26 9.23
C ILE A 70 23.24 -7.85 9.11
N VAL A 71 22.83 -8.59 10.13
CA VAL A 71 21.48 -9.14 10.32
C VAL A 71 20.85 -8.49 11.54
N GLU A 72 19.62 -7.99 11.44
CA GLU A 72 18.83 -7.52 12.58
C GLU A 72 17.70 -8.52 12.85
N ILE A 73 17.64 -9.04 14.09
CA ILE A 73 16.53 -9.85 14.60
C ILE A 73 15.79 -9.00 15.62
N TYR A 74 14.53 -8.66 15.36
CA TYR A 74 13.76 -7.80 16.23
C TYR A 74 12.34 -8.34 16.47
N GLY A 75 11.77 -8.01 17.60
CA GLY A 75 10.43 -8.46 17.99
C GLY A 75 10.14 -8.15 19.47
N PRO A 76 8.91 -8.47 19.92
CA PRO A 76 8.52 -8.33 21.32
C PRO A 76 9.39 -9.16 22.27
N GLU A 77 9.31 -8.90 23.57
CA GLU A 77 9.93 -9.74 24.58
C GLU A 77 9.38 -11.19 24.51
N SER A 78 10.22 -12.15 24.89
CA SER A 78 9.86 -13.58 24.89
C SER A 78 9.38 -14.13 23.54
N SER A 79 9.76 -13.49 22.42
CA SER A 79 9.44 -13.96 21.07
C SER A 79 10.43 -14.99 20.50
N GLY A 80 11.55 -15.24 21.19
CA GLY A 80 12.60 -16.20 20.77
C GLY A 80 13.77 -15.58 20.00
N LYS A 81 14.02 -14.26 20.12
CA LYS A 81 15.13 -13.56 19.46
C LYS A 81 16.49 -14.15 19.80
N THR A 82 16.80 -14.25 21.09
CA THR A 82 18.05 -14.81 21.63
C THR A 82 18.18 -16.28 21.27
N SER A 83 17.10 -17.07 21.37
CA SER A 83 17.09 -18.48 20.97
C SER A 83 17.48 -18.68 19.51
N LEU A 84 16.91 -17.86 18.59
CA LEU A 84 17.25 -17.91 17.17
C LEU A 84 18.71 -17.54 16.91
N ALA A 85 19.23 -16.52 17.60
CA ALA A 85 20.64 -16.14 17.49
C ALA A 85 21.59 -17.22 18.01
N LEU A 86 21.26 -17.86 19.14
CA LEU A 86 22.04 -18.96 19.70
C LEU A 86 22.06 -20.22 18.80
N HIS A 87 20.95 -20.54 18.13
CA HIS A 87 20.93 -21.60 17.11
C HIS A 87 21.83 -21.28 15.91
N ALA A 88 21.89 -20.00 15.48
CA ALA A 88 22.84 -19.60 14.45
C ALA A 88 24.29 -19.69 14.92
N VAL A 89 24.57 -19.33 16.18
CA VAL A 89 25.89 -19.56 16.83
C VAL A 89 26.27 -21.03 16.83
N ALA A 90 25.39 -21.91 17.33
CA ALA A 90 25.59 -23.34 17.34
C ALA A 90 25.86 -23.92 15.94
N SER A 91 25.11 -23.42 14.94
CA SER A 91 25.31 -23.82 13.53
C SER A 91 26.67 -23.38 12.99
N ALA A 92 27.14 -22.18 13.35
CA ALA A 92 28.47 -21.71 12.97
C ALA A 92 29.58 -22.52 13.61
N GLN A 93 29.50 -22.81 14.92
CA GLN A 93 30.46 -23.64 15.65
C GLN A 93 30.50 -25.08 15.14
N LYS A 94 29.33 -25.66 14.83
CA LYS A 94 29.23 -27.00 14.22
C LYS A 94 29.93 -27.10 12.86
N ALA A 95 29.99 -25.98 12.13
CA ALA A 95 30.74 -25.87 10.87
C ALA A 95 32.26 -25.57 11.09
N GLY A 96 32.76 -25.60 12.34
CA GLY A 96 34.15 -25.29 12.71
C GLY A 96 34.46 -23.80 12.83
N GLY A 97 33.45 -22.93 12.82
CA GLY A 97 33.61 -21.50 12.97
C GLY A 97 33.72 -21.01 14.42
N ILE A 98 34.31 -19.84 14.62
CA ILE A 98 34.46 -19.19 15.92
C ILE A 98 33.33 -18.16 16.10
N ALA A 99 32.69 -18.19 17.27
CA ALA A 99 31.57 -17.31 17.61
C ALA A 99 31.90 -16.38 18.80
N ALA A 100 31.36 -15.17 18.76
CA ALA A 100 31.41 -14.23 19.86
C ALA A 100 30.01 -13.75 20.24
N PHE A 101 29.77 -13.51 21.53
CA PHE A 101 28.52 -13.01 22.07
C PHE A 101 28.76 -11.80 22.99
N ILE A 102 28.23 -10.66 22.60
CA ILE A 102 28.25 -9.43 23.40
C ILE A 102 26.93 -9.35 24.16
N ASP A 103 26.96 -9.73 25.42
CA ASP A 103 25.82 -9.76 26.33
C ASP A 103 25.69 -8.45 27.10
N ALA A 104 25.07 -7.45 26.47
CA ALA A 104 24.83 -6.15 27.10
C ALA A 104 23.62 -6.13 28.06
N GLU A 105 22.78 -7.17 28.05
CA GLU A 105 21.66 -7.35 28.99
C GLU A 105 22.08 -8.13 30.26
N HIS A 106 23.29 -8.74 30.28
CA HIS A 106 23.77 -9.63 31.34
C HIS A 106 22.80 -10.79 31.64
N ALA A 107 22.16 -11.33 30.60
CA ALA A 107 21.08 -12.29 30.72
C ALA A 107 21.33 -13.63 30.00
N LEU A 108 22.56 -13.84 29.49
CA LEU A 108 22.91 -15.09 28.81
C LEU A 108 22.98 -16.25 29.84
N ASP A 109 22.10 -17.23 29.64
CA ASP A 109 22.10 -18.47 30.42
C ASP A 109 22.99 -19.55 29.72
N PRO A 110 24.12 -19.94 30.31
CA PRO A 110 25.04 -20.93 29.73
C PRO A 110 24.41 -22.33 29.56
N ASP A 111 23.56 -22.75 30.50
CA ASP A 111 22.91 -24.06 30.45
C ASP A 111 21.87 -24.08 29.31
N TYR A 112 21.12 -23.00 29.15
CA TYR A 112 20.22 -22.85 28.01
C TYR A 112 20.99 -22.83 26.69
N ALA A 113 22.07 -22.07 26.57
CA ALA A 113 22.90 -22.05 25.37
C ALA A 113 23.43 -23.42 25.00
N LYS A 114 23.92 -24.21 26.01
CA LYS A 114 24.39 -25.59 25.85
C LYS A 114 23.28 -26.52 25.35
N ASN A 115 22.07 -26.39 25.89
CA ASN A 115 20.89 -27.14 25.43
C ASN A 115 20.52 -26.87 23.99
N LEU A 116 20.79 -25.65 23.48
CA LEU A 116 20.61 -25.30 22.09
C LEU A 116 21.74 -25.76 21.14
N GLY A 117 22.76 -26.46 21.69
CA GLY A 117 23.87 -27.01 20.96
C GLY A 117 25.04 -26.05 20.79
N VAL A 118 25.10 -24.96 21.56
CA VAL A 118 26.27 -24.08 21.62
C VAL A 118 27.39 -24.73 22.41
N ASP A 119 28.58 -24.76 21.85
CA ASP A 119 29.81 -25.07 22.58
C ASP A 119 30.17 -23.87 23.45
N THR A 120 29.83 -23.96 24.74
CA THR A 120 30.02 -22.87 25.71
C THR A 120 31.48 -22.68 26.07
N ASP A 121 32.31 -23.71 25.95
CA ASP A 121 33.74 -23.64 26.25
C ASP A 121 34.51 -22.90 25.14
N ALA A 122 34.01 -22.94 23.89
CA ALA A 122 34.59 -22.27 22.76
C ALA A 122 33.93 -20.91 22.44
N LEU A 123 32.83 -20.54 23.12
CA LEU A 123 32.13 -19.29 22.90
C LEU A 123 32.85 -18.10 23.58
N LEU A 124 33.22 -17.09 22.80
CA LEU A 124 33.77 -15.84 23.36
C LEU A 124 32.60 -14.97 23.87
N VAL A 125 32.56 -14.74 25.19
CA VAL A 125 31.49 -13.89 25.79
C VAL A 125 32.13 -12.63 26.36
N SER A 126 31.47 -11.48 26.10
CA SER A 126 31.83 -10.18 26.70
C SER A 126 30.58 -9.53 27.28
N GLN A 127 30.71 -8.97 28.47
CA GLN A 127 29.64 -8.25 29.19
C GLN A 127 30.09 -6.80 29.48
N PRO A 128 29.94 -5.90 28.50
CA PRO A 128 30.41 -4.52 28.58
C PRO A 128 29.47 -3.63 29.41
N ASP A 129 30.02 -2.67 30.14
CA ASP A 129 29.25 -1.72 30.94
C ASP A 129 28.66 -0.57 30.09
N THR A 130 29.24 -0.25 28.94
CA THR A 130 28.80 0.85 28.08
C THR A 130 28.62 0.42 26.63
N GLY A 131 27.77 1.14 25.90
CA GLY A 131 27.56 0.91 24.48
C GLY A 131 28.78 1.14 23.61
N GLU A 132 29.64 2.12 23.98
CA GLU A 132 30.92 2.37 23.31
C GLU A 132 31.85 1.17 23.46
N GLN A 133 32.02 0.64 24.68
CA GLN A 133 32.86 -0.53 24.96
C GLN A 133 32.36 -1.76 24.18
N ALA A 134 31.07 -2.02 24.20
CA ALA A 134 30.45 -3.13 23.45
C ALA A 134 30.81 -3.08 21.95
N LEU A 135 30.64 -1.90 21.33
CA LEU A 135 30.86 -1.72 19.90
C LEU A 135 32.35 -1.66 19.50
N GLU A 136 33.24 -1.21 20.39
CA GLU A 136 34.69 -1.28 20.18
C GLU A 136 35.22 -2.72 20.28
N ILE A 137 34.76 -3.49 21.26
CA ILE A 137 35.08 -4.93 21.36
C ILE A 137 34.60 -5.64 20.09
N ALA A 138 33.37 -5.38 19.66
CA ALA A 138 32.83 -5.95 18.42
C ALA A 138 33.66 -5.57 17.19
N ASP A 139 34.04 -4.28 17.01
CA ASP A 139 34.89 -3.82 15.89
C ASP A 139 36.27 -4.51 15.90
N THR A 140 36.89 -4.65 17.09
CA THR A 140 38.18 -5.32 17.25
C THR A 140 38.12 -6.78 16.88
N LEU A 141 37.11 -7.51 17.38
CA LEU A 141 36.90 -8.93 17.05
C LEU A 141 36.61 -9.14 15.56
N ILE A 142 35.79 -8.31 14.96
CA ILE A 142 35.49 -8.39 13.52
C ILE A 142 36.76 -8.14 12.68
N ARG A 143 37.55 -7.12 13.01
CA ARG A 143 38.77 -6.78 12.28
C ARG A 143 39.87 -7.82 12.39
N SER A 144 39.85 -8.64 13.44
CA SER A 144 40.80 -9.73 13.56
C SER A 144 40.67 -10.77 12.43
N GLY A 145 39.49 -10.84 11.81
CA GLY A 145 39.18 -11.85 10.80
C GLY A 145 39.12 -13.29 11.31
N ALA A 146 39.18 -13.48 12.63
CA ALA A 146 39.19 -14.78 13.26
C ALA A 146 37.79 -15.32 13.58
N ILE A 147 36.76 -14.47 13.61
CA ILE A 147 35.41 -14.87 14.00
C ILE A 147 34.45 -14.95 12.81
N ASP A 148 33.57 -15.94 12.81
CA ASP A 148 32.57 -16.19 11.77
C ASP A 148 31.25 -15.50 12.07
N VAL A 149 30.88 -15.45 13.34
CA VAL A 149 29.62 -14.82 13.79
C VAL A 149 29.84 -14.06 15.11
N ILE A 150 29.24 -12.87 15.18
CA ILE A 150 29.15 -12.11 16.42
C ILE A 150 27.70 -11.71 16.67
N VAL A 151 27.23 -11.95 17.88
CA VAL A 151 25.89 -11.56 18.35
C VAL A 151 26.02 -10.37 19.30
N ILE A 152 25.18 -9.38 19.17
CA ILE A 152 25.04 -8.24 20.10
C ILE A 152 23.61 -8.30 20.68
N ASP A 153 23.49 -8.66 21.95
CA ASP A 153 22.20 -8.78 22.66
C ASP A 153 22.14 -7.83 23.86
N SER A 154 21.36 -6.78 23.86
CA SER A 154 20.59 -6.24 22.75
C SER A 154 20.97 -4.79 22.45
N VAL A 155 20.60 -4.29 21.26
CA VAL A 155 20.79 -2.86 20.92
C VAL A 155 20.14 -1.94 21.94
N ALA A 156 19.03 -2.39 22.57
CA ALA A 156 18.32 -1.62 23.59
C ALA A 156 19.14 -1.37 24.86
N ALA A 157 20.06 -2.27 25.19
CA ALA A 157 20.92 -2.20 26.36
C ALA A 157 22.25 -1.45 26.11
N LEU A 158 22.56 -1.07 24.87
CA LEU A 158 23.74 -0.27 24.55
C LEU A 158 23.57 1.18 25.01
N VAL A 159 23.76 1.43 26.31
CA VAL A 159 23.65 2.76 26.91
C VAL A 159 24.97 3.53 26.64
N PRO A 160 24.91 4.77 26.09
CA PRO A 160 26.08 5.59 25.92
C PRO A 160 26.72 5.94 27.26
N LYS A 161 28.07 5.99 27.31
CA LYS A 161 28.83 6.32 28.50
C LYS A 161 28.39 7.65 29.12
N ALA A 162 28.16 8.66 28.29
CA ALA A 162 27.72 9.99 28.75
C ALA A 162 26.31 9.95 29.41
N GLU A 163 25.48 8.96 29.11
CA GLU A 163 24.16 8.76 29.73
C GLU A 163 24.31 8.06 31.10
N ILE A 164 25.32 7.20 31.26
CA ILE A 164 25.61 6.50 32.53
C ILE A 164 26.28 7.47 33.52
N GLU A 165 27.19 8.36 33.07
CA GLU A 165 27.93 9.32 33.88
C GLU A 165 27.13 10.63 34.17
N GLY A 166 25.96 10.84 33.48
CA GLY A 166 25.09 12.00 33.68
C GLY A 166 24.24 11.92 34.96
N GLU A 167 23.70 13.07 35.38
CA GLU A 167 22.78 13.10 36.54
C GLU A 167 21.40 12.53 36.18
N MET A 168 20.69 11.95 37.17
CA MET A 168 19.32 11.49 37.00
C MET A 168 18.39 12.66 36.64
N GLY A 169 17.90 12.65 35.39
CA GLY A 169 17.02 13.69 34.87
C GLY A 169 17.59 14.43 33.66
N ASP A 170 18.86 14.24 33.33
CA ASP A 170 19.45 14.79 32.12
C ASP A 170 18.86 14.22 30.85
N SER A 171 18.54 15.09 29.91
CA SER A 171 17.97 14.67 28.63
C SER A 171 19.06 14.38 27.58
N HIS A 172 19.37 13.11 27.40
CA HIS A 172 20.38 12.65 26.43
C HIS A 172 19.77 12.15 25.12
N VAL A 173 18.82 12.91 24.57
CA VAL A 173 18.06 12.52 23.37
C VAL A 173 18.97 12.26 22.17
N GLY A 174 18.97 11.04 21.65
CA GLY A 174 19.60 10.65 20.39
C GLY A 174 21.06 10.23 20.47
N LEU A 175 21.72 10.18 21.65
CA LEU A 175 23.11 9.72 21.79
C LEU A 175 23.26 8.27 21.32
N GLN A 176 22.39 7.36 21.73
CA GLN A 176 22.39 5.97 21.29
C GLN A 176 22.29 5.84 19.76
N ALA A 177 21.41 6.62 19.12
CA ALA A 177 21.26 6.60 17.66
C ALA A 177 22.52 7.11 16.93
N ARG A 178 23.23 8.10 17.52
CA ARG A 178 24.51 8.62 17.00
C ARG A 178 25.61 7.58 17.14
N LEU A 179 25.72 6.95 18.31
CA LEU A 179 26.67 5.88 18.60
C LEU A 179 26.49 4.70 17.62
N MET A 180 25.27 4.21 17.46
CA MET A 180 24.95 3.16 16.49
C MET A 180 25.29 3.54 15.05
N SER A 181 24.99 4.77 14.63
CA SER A 181 25.31 5.24 13.29
C SER A 181 26.81 5.27 13.03
N GLN A 182 27.60 5.68 14.01
CA GLN A 182 29.07 5.73 13.92
C GLN A 182 29.66 4.33 13.87
N ALA A 183 29.25 3.44 14.76
CA ALA A 183 29.74 2.06 14.83
C ALA A 183 29.41 1.29 13.55
N LEU A 184 28.14 1.28 13.11
CA LEU A 184 27.73 0.56 11.92
C LEU A 184 28.47 1.02 10.65
N ARG A 185 28.82 2.30 10.56
CA ARG A 185 29.65 2.83 9.47
C ARG A 185 31.06 2.25 9.48
N LYS A 186 31.65 2.07 10.67
CA LYS A 186 33.00 1.50 10.83
C LYS A 186 33.03 -0.01 10.52
N ILE A 187 32.10 -0.77 11.09
CA ILE A 187 32.13 -2.24 11.04
C ILE A 187 31.63 -2.81 9.69
N THR A 188 30.76 -2.11 8.93
CA THR A 188 30.20 -2.64 7.69
C THR A 188 31.26 -3.02 6.66
N GLY A 189 32.31 -2.21 6.52
CA GLY A 189 33.42 -2.48 5.61
C GLY A 189 34.26 -3.68 6.07
N ALA A 190 34.56 -3.76 7.36
CA ALA A 190 35.32 -4.86 7.96
C ALA A 190 34.57 -6.19 7.81
N LEU A 191 33.27 -6.25 8.12
CA LEU A 191 32.44 -7.46 7.96
C LEU A 191 32.51 -8.04 6.54
N SER A 192 32.44 -7.19 5.53
CA SER A 192 32.51 -7.64 4.13
C SER A 192 33.85 -8.27 3.79
N GLN A 193 34.96 -7.74 4.34
CA GLN A 193 36.31 -8.24 4.11
C GLN A 193 36.57 -9.54 4.87
N THR A 194 36.18 -9.61 6.15
CA THR A 194 36.42 -10.75 7.04
C THR A 194 35.41 -11.88 6.90
N LYS A 195 34.32 -11.65 6.16
CA LYS A 195 33.18 -12.60 6.02
C LYS A 195 32.46 -12.90 7.34
N THR A 196 32.69 -12.10 8.39
CA THR A 196 32.00 -12.23 9.68
C THR A 196 30.55 -11.80 9.57
N THR A 197 29.61 -12.57 10.11
CA THR A 197 28.19 -12.20 10.22
C THR A 197 27.94 -11.51 11.56
N ALA A 198 27.41 -10.28 11.55
CA ALA A 198 27.02 -9.59 12.77
C ALA A 198 25.50 -9.63 12.96
N ILE A 199 25.05 -10.26 14.03
CA ILE A 199 23.63 -10.40 14.42
C ILE A 199 23.35 -9.37 15.53
N PHE A 200 22.48 -8.40 15.24
CA PHE A 200 21.99 -7.45 16.24
C PHE A 200 20.60 -7.88 16.69
N ILE A 201 20.47 -8.20 17.95
CA ILE A 201 19.17 -8.42 18.58
C ILE A 201 18.59 -7.08 18.98
N ASN A 202 17.34 -6.82 18.65
CA ASN A 202 16.71 -5.54 18.91
C ASN A 202 15.33 -5.72 19.54
N GLN A 203 15.00 -4.85 20.46
CA GLN A 203 13.69 -4.82 21.07
C GLN A 203 12.79 -3.83 20.32
N LEU A 204 11.51 -4.16 20.24
CA LEU A 204 10.50 -3.21 19.84
C LEU A 204 10.16 -2.35 21.05
N ARG A 205 10.37 -1.05 20.90
CA ARG A 205 9.91 -0.07 21.90
C ARG A 205 8.90 0.85 21.25
N GLU A 206 7.88 1.20 22.02
CA GLU A 206 7.15 2.42 21.75
C GLU A 206 8.15 3.59 21.89
N LYS A 207 8.18 4.49 20.91
CA LYS A 207 9.05 5.67 21.01
C LYS A 207 8.69 6.46 22.27
N VAL A 208 9.55 6.40 23.28
CA VAL A 208 9.50 7.33 24.40
C VAL A 208 9.75 8.74 23.85
N GLY A 209 8.75 9.62 23.96
CA GLY A 209 8.85 11.03 23.48
C GLY A 209 8.22 11.33 22.11
N VAL A 210 7.89 10.34 21.27
CA VAL A 210 6.92 10.50 20.19
C VAL A 210 5.68 9.70 20.58
N MET A 211 4.80 10.33 21.36
CA MET A 211 3.48 9.76 21.61
C MET A 211 2.75 9.70 20.27
N PHE A 212 2.66 8.50 19.68
CA PHE A 212 1.71 8.28 18.61
C PHE A 212 0.33 8.55 19.16
N GLY A 213 -0.49 9.22 18.37
CA GLY A 213 -1.83 9.52 18.75
C GLY A 213 -2.63 8.26 18.98
N CYS A 214 -3.53 8.32 19.94
CA CYS A 214 -4.42 7.22 20.29
C CYS A 214 -5.87 7.68 20.19
N MET A 215 -6.78 6.70 20.18
CA MET A 215 -8.22 6.93 20.13
C MET A 215 -8.86 6.79 21.50
N ALA A 216 -9.97 7.48 21.71
CA ALA A 216 -10.83 7.27 22.88
C ALA A 216 -11.54 5.90 22.78
N TYR A 217 -11.85 5.28 23.92
CA TYR A 217 -12.55 3.98 24.02
C TYR A 217 -13.76 3.86 23.09
N THR A 218 -14.53 4.92 22.97
CA THR A 218 -15.81 4.95 22.24
C THR A 218 -15.65 5.12 20.74
N THR A 219 -14.46 5.42 20.23
CA THR A 219 -14.20 5.54 18.80
C THR A 219 -14.45 4.20 18.10
N ARG A 220 -15.20 4.24 17.01
CA ARG A 220 -15.64 3.05 16.29
C ARG A 220 -14.70 2.74 15.13
N VAL A 221 -14.11 1.57 15.15
CA VAL A 221 -13.29 1.04 14.04
C VAL A 221 -14.22 0.38 13.03
N THR A 222 -13.99 0.64 11.74
CA THR A 222 -14.71 0.00 10.65
C THR A 222 -14.08 -1.36 10.35
N LEU A 223 -14.83 -2.44 10.53
CA LEU A 223 -14.40 -3.80 10.26
C LEU A 223 -14.51 -4.11 8.75
N ALA A 224 -13.86 -5.18 8.32
CA ALA A 224 -13.81 -5.58 6.92
C ALA A 224 -15.18 -5.95 6.32
N ASP A 225 -16.12 -6.39 7.16
CA ASP A 225 -17.50 -6.69 6.79
C ASP A 225 -18.41 -5.45 6.71
N GLY A 226 -17.86 -4.26 6.93
CA GLY A 226 -18.57 -2.98 6.96
C GLY A 226 -19.25 -2.67 8.29
N THR A 227 -19.23 -3.57 9.28
CA THR A 227 -19.72 -3.28 10.63
C THR A 227 -18.73 -2.42 11.42
N GLN A 228 -19.15 -1.94 12.58
CA GLN A 228 -18.32 -1.09 13.41
C GLN A 228 -18.26 -1.58 14.85
N GLU A 229 -17.06 -1.61 15.44
CA GLU A 229 -16.87 -1.94 16.83
C GLU A 229 -16.03 -0.89 17.57
N LYS A 230 -16.22 -0.71 18.87
CA LYS A 230 -15.46 0.24 19.69
C LYS A 230 -14.01 -0.20 19.83
N ILE A 231 -13.06 0.69 19.57
CA ILE A 231 -11.64 0.38 19.66
C ILE A 231 -11.24 -0.12 21.06
N GLY A 232 -11.81 0.47 22.12
CA GLY A 232 -11.53 0.01 23.48
C GLY A 232 -12.03 -1.41 23.77
N LYS A 233 -13.09 -1.88 23.10
CA LYS A 233 -13.53 -3.28 23.19
C LYS A 233 -12.60 -4.19 22.41
N ILE A 234 -12.25 -3.83 21.16
CA ILE A 234 -11.31 -4.56 20.32
C ILE A 234 -10.00 -4.81 21.08
N VAL A 235 -9.43 -3.77 21.68
CA VAL A 235 -8.17 -3.84 22.40
C VAL A 235 -8.27 -4.64 23.70
N ASN A 236 -9.26 -4.35 24.55
CA ASN A 236 -9.38 -5.01 25.85
C ASN A 236 -9.69 -6.51 25.75
N GLN A 237 -10.40 -6.92 24.71
CA GLN A 237 -10.74 -8.33 24.46
C GLN A 237 -9.77 -9.00 23.49
N ARG A 238 -8.76 -8.27 22.96
CA ARG A 238 -7.84 -8.73 21.92
C ARG A 238 -8.58 -9.46 20.80
N MET A 239 -9.62 -8.81 20.27
CA MET A 239 -10.48 -9.41 19.25
C MET A 239 -9.67 -9.73 17.99
N ASP A 240 -9.72 -10.99 17.54
CA ASP A 240 -9.15 -11.42 16.25
C ASP A 240 -10.16 -11.12 15.15
N VAL A 241 -10.12 -9.90 14.65
CA VAL A 241 -11.01 -9.41 13.59
C VAL A 241 -10.20 -8.71 12.51
N GLU A 242 -10.73 -8.73 11.29
CA GLU A 242 -10.18 -7.97 10.18
C GLU A 242 -10.82 -6.57 10.14
N VAL A 243 -9.99 -5.55 9.94
CA VAL A 243 -10.40 -4.16 9.80
C VAL A 243 -10.27 -3.72 8.35
N LEU A 244 -11.07 -2.74 7.98
CA LEU A 244 -10.93 -2.07 6.70
C LEU A 244 -9.64 -1.25 6.71
N SER A 245 -8.83 -1.39 5.68
CA SER A 245 -7.57 -0.68 5.47
C SER A 245 -7.44 -0.23 4.01
N TYR A 246 -6.58 0.72 3.74
CA TYR A 246 -6.30 1.20 2.39
C TYR A 246 -4.90 0.77 1.95
N ASP A 247 -4.83 0.17 0.79
CA ASP A 247 -3.59 -0.24 0.14
C ASP A 247 -3.19 0.80 -0.93
N PRO A 248 -2.11 1.57 -0.69
CA PRO A 248 -1.69 2.62 -1.63
C PRO A 248 -1.08 2.07 -2.94
N GLU A 249 -0.61 0.82 -2.97
CA GLU A 249 -0.03 0.22 -4.17
C GLU A 249 -1.12 -0.18 -5.19
N THR A 250 -2.26 -0.65 -4.69
CA THR A 250 -3.38 -1.08 -5.53
C THR A 250 -4.49 -0.03 -5.65
N ASP A 251 -4.42 1.07 -4.88
CA ASP A 251 -5.46 2.11 -4.75
C ASP A 251 -6.83 1.51 -4.37
N ARG A 252 -6.83 0.54 -3.44
CA ARG A 252 -8.04 -0.19 -3.02
C ARG A 252 -8.19 -0.26 -1.51
N LEU A 253 -9.44 -0.37 -1.09
CA LEU A 253 -9.78 -0.75 0.27
C LEU A 253 -9.69 -2.27 0.38
N VAL A 254 -8.97 -2.75 1.39
CA VAL A 254 -8.66 -4.16 1.60
C VAL A 254 -8.88 -4.57 3.06
N PRO A 255 -9.31 -5.81 3.33
CA PRO A 255 -9.30 -6.34 4.68
C PRO A 255 -7.86 -6.56 5.15
N ARG A 256 -7.59 -6.26 6.42
CA ARG A 256 -6.30 -6.51 7.08
C ARG A 256 -6.52 -6.96 8.51
N ARG A 257 -5.68 -7.88 8.97
CA ARG A 257 -5.71 -8.37 10.35
C ARG A 257 -5.11 -7.38 11.32
N ILE A 258 -5.63 -7.35 12.53
CA ILE A 258 -4.99 -6.67 13.66
C ILE A 258 -3.88 -7.59 14.17
N VAL A 259 -2.66 -7.06 14.20
CA VAL A 259 -1.47 -7.80 14.66
C VAL A 259 -1.05 -7.41 16.07
N ASN A 260 -1.51 -6.25 16.58
CA ASN A 260 -1.23 -5.82 17.94
C ASN A 260 -2.34 -4.91 18.52
N TRP A 261 -2.46 -4.88 19.86
CA TRP A 261 -3.48 -4.14 20.59
C TRP A 261 -2.84 -3.30 21.69
N PHE A 262 -3.05 -1.98 21.68
CA PHE A 262 -2.39 -1.04 22.57
C PHE A 262 -3.38 -0.34 23.51
N ASN A 263 -3.08 -0.41 24.82
CA ASN A 263 -3.71 0.42 25.83
C ASN A 263 -2.61 1.27 26.49
N ASN A 264 -2.46 2.51 26.01
CA ASN A 264 -1.32 3.39 26.28
C ASN A 264 -1.55 4.33 27.46
N GLY A 265 -2.26 3.87 28.48
CA GLY A 265 -2.55 4.63 29.69
C GLY A 265 -3.55 5.76 29.46
N LYS A 266 -3.55 6.79 30.33
CA LYS A 266 -4.54 7.88 30.32
C LYS A 266 -4.11 9.04 29.43
N ALA A 267 -5.07 9.64 28.71
CA ALA A 267 -4.91 10.93 28.03
C ALA A 267 -5.36 12.05 28.96
N GLU A 268 -4.79 13.24 28.78
CA GLU A 268 -5.28 14.46 29.44
C GLU A 268 -6.59 14.94 28.79
N LYS A 269 -6.63 14.89 27.43
CA LYS A 269 -7.80 15.28 26.64
C LYS A 269 -7.90 14.50 25.35
N PHE A 270 -9.09 14.48 24.78
CA PHE A 270 -9.35 14.02 23.41
C PHE A 270 -10.00 15.14 22.61
N LEU A 271 -9.65 15.24 21.33
CA LEU A 271 -10.36 16.05 20.34
C LEU A 271 -11.44 15.19 19.69
N GLN A 272 -12.68 15.67 19.74
CA GLN A 272 -13.82 15.06 19.04
C GLN A 272 -13.98 15.72 17.69
N PHE A 273 -13.92 14.89 16.64
CA PHE A 273 -14.11 15.31 15.27
C PHE A 273 -15.50 14.96 14.78
N SER A 274 -16.08 15.86 13.99
CA SER A 274 -17.27 15.65 13.19
C SER A 274 -16.93 15.90 11.73
N VAL A 275 -17.00 14.85 10.89
CA VAL A 275 -16.58 14.86 9.50
C VAL A 275 -17.79 14.58 8.61
N ALA A 276 -17.88 15.26 7.48
CA ALA A 276 -18.88 15.02 6.46
C ALA A 276 -18.80 13.61 5.92
N LYS A 277 -19.94 12.91 5.80
CA LYS A 277 -20.02 11.55 5.25
C LYS A 277 -21.32 11.38 4.48
N SER A 278 -21.33 10.48 3.50
CA SER A 278 -22.56 10.07 2.83
C SER A 278 -23.48 9.25 3.76
N GLY A 279 -24.74 9.10 3.38
CA GLY A 279 -25.70 8.27 4.07
C GLY A 279 -26.65 8.99 5.01
N LYS A 280 -27.47 8.21 5.75
CA LYS A 280 -28.65 8.67 6.47
C LYS A 280 -28.36 9.72 7.56
N ASN A 281 -27.20 9.64 8.20
CA ASN A 281 -26.78 10.59 9.24
C ASN A 281 -25.84 11.68 8.72
N GLY A 282 -25.21 11.49 7.56
CA GLY A 282 -24.32 12.44 6.91
C GLY A 282 -23.09 12.86 7.74
N LEU A 283 -22.71 12.08 8.75
CA LEU A 283 -21.72 12.46 9.74
C LEU A 283 -20.90 11.25 10.20
N ALA A 284 -19.58 11.36 10.12
CA ALA A 284 -18.62 10.48 10.78
C ALA A 284 -18.10 11.16 12.05
N GLN A 285 -17.93 10.40 13.13
CA GLN A 285 -17.47 10.92 14.43
C GLN A 285 -16.38 10.03 15.04
N PHE A 286 -15.27 10.63 15.42
CA PHE A 286 -14.23 9.95 16.17
C PHE A 286 -13.57 10.89 17.18
N ALA A 287 -12.92 10.31 18.19
CA ALA A 287 -12.19 11.07 19.19
C ALA A 287 -10.75 10.55 19.28
N ALA A 288 -9.80 11.46 19.11
CA ALA A 288 -8.37 11.16 19.08
C ALA A 288 -7.57 12.14 19.94
N THR A 289 -6.36 11.76 20.34
CA THR A 289 -5.37 12.68 20.92
C THR A 289 -4.80 13.60 19.85
N GLU A 290 -4.26 14.76 20.22
CA GLU A 290 -3.75 15.79 19.29
C GLU A 290 -2.70 15.30 18.33
N ASN A 291 -1.86 14.37 18.76
CA ASN A 291 -0.77 13.80 17.98
C ASN A 291 -1.17 12.63 17.05
N HIS A 292 -2.44 12.21 17.06
CA HIS A 292 -2.91 11.14 16.17
C HIS A 292 -2.88 11.59 14.70
N LEU A 293 -2.38 10.74 13.82
CA LEU A 293 -2.28 11.06 12.40
C LEU A 293 -3.56 10.71 11.65
N VAL A 294 -4.10 11.70 10.98
CA VAL A 294 -5.30 11.59 10.13
C VAL A 294 -4.89 11.83 8.68
N ARG A 295 -5.41 11.04 7.76
CA ARG A 295 -5.11 11.18 6.33
C ARG A 295 -5.87 12.36 5.73
N THR A 296 -5.12 13.30 5.14
CA THR A 296 -5.65 14.40 4.32
C THR A 296 -5.31 14.17 2.85
N PRO A 297 -5.91 14.90 1.90
CA PRO A 297 -5.50 14.83 0.48
C PRO A 297 -4.00 15.14 0.28
N GLY A 298 -3.43 16.02 1.10
CA GLY A 298 -2.01 16.40 1.05
C GLY A 298 -1.05 15.49 1.81
N GLY A 299 -1.54 14.42 2.46
CA GLY A 299 -0.71 13.52 3.27
C GLY A 299 -1.22 13.35 4.70
N TRP A 300 -0.40 12.77 5.56
CA TRP A 300 -0.69 12.58 6.98
C TRP A 300 -0.47 13.87 7.78
N ARG A 301 -1.46 14.29 8.58
CA ARG A 301 -1.37 15.42 9.50
C ARG A 301 -1.80 15.04 10.90
N GLN A 302 -1.24 15.70 11.91
CA GLN A 302 -1.64 15.49 13.30
C GLN A 302 -3.06 16.05 13.54
N ALA A 303 -3.84 15.35 14.35
CA ALA A 303 -5.21 15.76 14.68
C ALA A 303 -5.28 17.16 15.29
N GLY A 304 -4.29 17.55 16.12
CA GLY A 304 -4.18 18.87 16.72
C GLY A 304 -3.88 20.02 15.74
N GLU A 305 -3.41 19.71 14.54
CA GLU A 305 -3.14 20.71 13.49
C GLU A 305 -4.35 20.96 12.58
N LEU A 306 -5.38 20.13 12.68
CA LEU A 306 -6.57 20.21 11.85
C LEU A 306 -7.55 21.24 12.42
N ILE A 307 -8.19 21.97 11.49
CA ILE A 307 -9.22 22.97 11.85
C ILE A 307 -10.53 22.65 11.11
N PRO A 308 -11.69 23.12 11.62
CA PRO A 308 -12.94 23.05 10.88
C PRO A 308 -12.80 23.68 9.48
N GLY A 309 -13.28 22.96 8.47
CA GLY A 309 -13.09 23.32 7.04
C GLY A 309 -11.98 22.56 6.33
N ASP A 310 -10.98 22.02 7.05
CA ASP A 310 -9.97 21.11 6.49
C ASP A 310 -10.63 19.83 5.96
N ARG A 311 -9.91 19.12 5.07
CA ARG A 311 -10.37 17.89 4.44
C ARG A 311 -9.58 16.68 4.92
N VAL A 312 -10.30 15.60 5.21
CA VAL A 312 -9.73 14.29 5.54
C VAL A 312 -10.26 13.24 4.58
N MET A 313 -9.51 12.16 4.40
CA MET A 313 -9.91 11.08 3.50
C MET A 313 -10.89 10.13 4.19
N VAL A 314 -12.00 9.85 3.52
CA VAL A 314 -13.09 9.01 4.02
C VAL A 314 -13.38 7.89 3.03
N ALA A 315 -13.64 6.69 3.52
CA ALA A 315 -14.16 5.59 2.73
C ALA A 315 -15.66 5.76 2.54
N GLU A 316 -16.09 5.91 1.29
CA GLU A 316 -17.49 6.12 0.90
C GLU A 316 -17.98 5.03 -0.04
N ASP A 317 -19.13 4.44 0.32
CA ASP A 317 -19.82 3.46 -0.51
C ASP A 317 -20.60 4.13 -1.64
N GLN A 318 -21.01 5.38 -1.42
CA GLN A 318 -21.76 6.19 -2.36
C GLN A 318 -20.86 7.29 -2.92
N HIS A 319 -20.41 7.12 -4.13
CA HIS A 319 -19.57 8.09 -4.85
C HIS A 319 -20.02 8.19 -6.29
N LEU A 320 -19.62 9.29 -6.94
CA LEU A 320 -19.93 9.57 -8.33
C LEU A 320 -18.83 9.04 -9.27
N GLY A 321 -19.23 8.31 -10.31
CA GLY A 321 -18.35 7.98 -11.43
C GLY A 321 -18.21 9.19 -12.38
N GLU A 322 -17.28 9.10 -13.32
CA GLU A 322 -17.01 10.19 -14.27
C GLU A 322 -18.25 10.54 -15.11
N GLN A 323 -18.93 9.54 -15.67
CA GLN A 323 -20.16 9.74 -16.45
C GLN A 323 -21.24 10.43 -15.60
N GLN A 324 -21.39 10.02 -14.33
CA GLN A 324 -22.37 10.61 -13.41
C GLN A 324 -22.03 12.05 -13.06
N MET A 325 -20.75 12.35 -12.82
CA MET A 325 -20.29 13.72 -12.59
C MET A 325 -20.56 14.60 -13.81
N GLN A 326 -20.30 14.13 -15.02
CA GLN A 326 -20.57 14.86 -16.25
C GLN A 326 -22.08 15.15 -16.44
N LEU A 327 -22.95 14.21 -16.08
CA LEU A 327 -24.39 14.44 -16.08
C LEU A 327 -24.79 15.54 -15.08
N ILE A 328 -24.21 15.50 -13.87
CA ILE A 328 -24.47 16.51 -12.84
C ILE A 328 -23.97 17.88 -13.28
N LEU A 329 -22.73 18.00 -13.79
CA LEU A 329 -22.15 19.25 -14.28
C LEU A 329 -23.03 19.86 -15.39
N GLY A 330 -23.42 19.06 -16.38
CA GLY A 330 -24.31 19.53 -17.45
C GLY A 330 -25.68 19.98 -16.95
N SER A 331 -26.28 19.19 -16.03
CA SER A 331 -27.56 19.55 -15.42
C SER A 331 -27.48 20.80 -14.54
N LEU A 332 -26.34 21.03 -13.86
CA LEU A 332 -26.12 22.26 -13.09
C LEU A 332 -26.06 23.53 -13.98
N MET A 333 -25.63 23.39 -15.22
CA MET A 333 -25.72 24.50 -16.18
C MET A 333 -27.18 24.80 -16.56
N GLY A 334 -28.08 23.82 -16.45
CA GLY A 334 -29.51 23.92 -16.73
C GLY A 334 -30.41 23.84 -15.49
N ASP A 335 -31.36 22.89 -15.51
CA ASP A 335 -32.41 22.69 -14.49
C ASP A 335 -31.94 22.12 -13.16
N GLY A 336 -30.69 21.59 -13.08
CA GLY A 336 -30.12 21.00 -11.86
C GLY A 336 -29.78 22.06 -10.81
N ASN A 337 -29.90 21.65 -9.54
CA ASN A 337 -29.59 22.47 -8.38
C ASN A 337 -28.86 21.69 -7.30
N LEU A 338 -27.90 22.33 -6.64
CA LEU A 338 -27.24 21.85 -5.43
C LEU A 338 -27.80 22.60 -4.22
N SER A 339 -28.15 21.85 -3.18
CA SER A 339 -28.69 22.45 -1.95
C SER A 339 -27.98 21.87 -0.72
N PRO A 340 -27.31 22.72 0.08
CA PRO A 340 -26.72 22.32 1.35
C PRO A 340 -27.80 21.82 2.30
N ASN A 341 -27.46 20.88 3.17
CA ASN A 341 -28.38 20.34 4.17
C ASN A 341 -28.58 21.35 5.31
N ARG A 342 -29.81 21.79 5.54
CA ARG A 342 -30.16 22.92 6.43
C ARG A 342 -30.11 22.64 7.94
N ARG A 343 -29.69 21.49 8.44
CA ARG A 343 -29.80 21.18 9.88
C ARG A 343 -28.46 20.72 10.51
N GLY A 344 -27.36 21.36 10.18
CA GLY A 344 -26.04 20.94 10.71
C GLY A 344 -25.63 19.52 10.27
N ARG A 345 -26.38 18.93 9.34
CA ARG A 345 -26.05 17.66 8.68
C ARG A 345 -25.18 17.97 7.49
N SER A 346 -24.13 17.21 7.36
CA SER A 346 -23.14 17.36 6.30
C SER A 346 -23.65 16.93 4.95
N GLY A 347 -23.02 17.48 3.93
CA GLY A 347 -23.22 17.12 2.53
C GLY A 347 -24.23 18.02 1.82
N THR A 348 -24.07 18.04 0.52
CA THR A 348 -24.93 18.74 -0.42
C THR A 348 -25.69 17.73 -1.25
N ARG A 349 -26.98 17.93 -1.39
CA ARG A 349 -27.82 17.10 -2.24
C ARG A 349 -27.94 17.70 -3.63
N PHE A 350 -27.95 16.85 -4.61
CA PHE A 350 -28.32 17.20 -5.97
C PHE A 350 -29.81 17.01 -6.15
N ARG A 351 -30.44 17.97 -6.80
CA ARG A 351 -31.85 17.92 -7.19
C ARG A 351 -31.98 18.26 -8.65
N MET A 352 -32.82 17.53 -9.37
CA MET A 352 -33.24 17.83 -10.72
C MET A 352 -34.74 17.64 -10.88
N GLY A 353 -35.37 18.36 -11.80
CA GLY A 353 -36.80 18.25 -12.00
C GLY A 353 -37.20 18.68 -13.40
N HIS A 354 -38.24 18.05 -13.93
CA HIS A 354 -38.78 18.33 -15.26
C HIS A 354 -40.30 18.32 -15.27
N GLY A 355 -40.88 18.99 -16.25
CA GLY A 355 -42.32 18.98 -16.45
C GLY A 355 -42.83 17.57 -16.82
N ALA A 356 -44.14 17.32 -16.63
CA ALA A 356 -44.77 16.02 -16.87
C ALA A 356 -44.47 15.40 -18.24
N LYS A 357 -44.35 16.23 -19.29
CA LYS A 357 -44.01 15.77 -20.66
C LYS A 357 -42.59 15.28 -20.86
N GLN A 358 -41.69 15.55 -19.91
CA GLN A 358 -40.28 15.19 -19.97
C GLN A 358 -39.91 14.14 -18.93
N THR A 359 -40.88 13.39 -18.38
CA THR A 359 -40.66 12.37 -17.37
C THR A 359 -39.72 11.29 -17.86
N ALA A 360 -39.84 10.83 -19.10
CA ALA A 360 -38.92 9.82 -19.67
C ALA A 360 -37.46 10.29 -19.71
N TYR A 361 -37.23 11.59 -19.93
CA TYR A 361 -35.89 12.16 -19.84
C TYR A 361 -35.38 12.21 -18.41
N LEU A 362 -36.22 12.57 -17.44
CA LEU A 362 -35.87 12.52 -16.02
C LEU A 362 -35.53 11.08 -15.58
N ASP A 363 -36.33 10.10 -15.98
CA ASP A 363 -36.14 8.69 -15.64
C ASP A 363 -34.79 8.18 -16.19
N TRP A 364 -34.43 8.57 -17.41
CA TRP A 364 -33.10 8.26 -17.95
C TRP A 364 -31.97 8.93 -17.13
N LYS A 365 -32.08 10.20 -16.75
CA LYS A 365 -31.07 10.86 -15.89
C LYS A 365 -30.93 10.15 -14.56
N VAL A 366 -32.05 9.74 -13.95
CA VAL A 366 -32.06 8.98 -12.69
C VAL A 366 -31.40 7.61 -12.86
N SER A 367 -31.65 6.91 -13.98
CA SER A 367 -31.05 5.61 -14.23
C SER A 367 -29.51 5.67 -14.31
N LEU A 368 -28.94 6.77 -14.78
CA LEU A 368 -27.48 6.96 -14.77
C LEU A 368 -26.91 7.21 -13.37
N LEU A 369 -27.73 7.59 -12.38
CA LEU A 369 -27.35 7.82 -10.98
C LEU A 369 -27.86 6.69 -10.05
N GLU A 370 -28.05 5.49 -10.56
CA GLU A 370 -28.72 4.35 -9.90
C GLU A 370 -28.12 3.98 -8.53
N ASN A 371 -26.81 4.10 -8.38
CA ASN A 371 -26.09 3.81 -7.12
C ASN A 371 -26.34 4.87 -6.02
N ILE A 372 -26.94 6.03 -6.36
CA ILE A 372 -27.21 7.09 -5.41
C ILE A 372 -28.70 7.07 -5.04
N PRO A 373 -29.06 6.77 -3.79
CA PRO A 373 -30.45 6.77 -3.35
C PRO A 373 -31.11 8.14 -3.54
N TYR A 374 -32.37 8.15 -3.97
CA TYR A 374 -33.13 9.37 -4.19
C TYR A 374 -34.58 9.25 -3.73
N ALA A 375 -35.19 10.40 -3.50
CA ALA A 375 -36.63 10.53 -3.28
C ALA A 375 -37.28 11.20 -4.50
N ARG A 376 -38.39 10.64 -4.95
CA ARG A 376 -39.19 11.20 -6.05
C ARG A 376 -40.37 11.98 -5.50
N THR A 377 -40.56 13.22 -5.97
CA THR A 377 -41.66 14.09 -5.55
C THR A 377 -42.33 14.72 -6.79
N THR A 378 -43.63 14.97 -6.68
CA THR A 378 -44.39 15.66 -7.74
C THR A 378 -45.05 16.87 -7.13
N ASN A 379 -44.94 18.05 -7.80
CA ASN A 379 -45.61 19.26 -7.33
C ASN A 379 -47.05 19.34 -7.85
N ALA A 380 -47.83 20.31 -7.36
CA ALA A 380 -49.22 20.53 -7.76
C ALA A 380 -49.42 20.85 -9.26
N LYS A 381 -48.33 21.26 -9.97
CA LYS A 381 -48.33 21.53 -11.40
C LYS A 381 -47.94 20.32 -12.26
N GLY A 382 -47.75 19.15 -11.66
CA GLY A 382 -47.37 17.93 -12.33
C GLY A 382 -45.89 17.84 -12.69
N SER A 383 -45.02 18.76 -12.24
CA SER A 383 -43.58 18.62 -12.43
C SER A 383 -43.02 17.59 -11.46
N VAL A 384 -42.17 16.73 -11.96
CA VAL A 384 -41.54 15.62 -11.21
C VAL A 384 -40.11 15.99 -10.85
N PHE A 385 -39.73 15.73 -9.63
CA PHE A 385 -38.40 15.98 -9.08
C PHE A 385 -37.77 14.72 -8.55
N ALA A 386 -36.44 14.63 -8.69
CA ALA A 386 -35.57 13.66 -8.03
C ALA A 386 -34.62 14.39 -7.09
N ASP A 387 -34.71 14.08 -5.80
CA ASP A 387 -33.86 14.60 -4.72
C ASP A 387 -32.92 13.49 -4.28
N PHE A 388 -31.63 13.61 -4.57
CA PHE A 388 -30.62 12.59 -4.23
C PHE A 388 -30.09 12.74 -2.80
N THR A 389 -29.60 11.65 -2.25
CA THR A 389 -28.93 11.67 -0.93
C THR A 389 -27.74 12.64 -0.95
N PRO A 390 -27.49 13.39 0.14
CA PRO A 390 -26.33 14.28 0.21
C PRO A 390 -25.03 13.50 0.08
N LEU A 391 -24.12 14.01 -0.77
CA LEU A 391 -22.76 13.50 -0.95
C LEU A 391 -21.74 14.56 -0.55
N PRO A 392 -20.64 14.18 0.16
CA PRO A 392 -19.58 15.11 0.54
C PRO A 392 -18.94 15.84 -0.65
N GLU A 393 -18.67 15.12 -1.74
CA GLU A 393 -18.06 15.63 -2.97
C GLU A 393 -18.90 16.72 -3.67
N LEU A 394 -20.22 16.68 -3.53
CA LEU A 394 -21.10 17.72 -4.05
C LEU A 394 -21.03 19.05 -3.25
N SER A 395 -20.51 19.01 -2.03
CA SER A 395 -20.35 20.22 -1.22
C SER A 395 -19.26 21.13 -1.79
N GLU A 396 -18.19 20.56 -2.30
CA GLU A 396 -17.13 21.32 -2.97
C GLU A 396 -17.62 21.94 -4.28
N LEU A 397 -18.38 21.16 -5.05
CA LEU A 397 -18.98 21.65 -6.27
C LEU A 397 -20.00 22.77 -5.99
N HIS A 398 -20.79 22.63 -4.89
CA HIS A 398 -21.70 23.69 -4.47
C HIS A 398 -20.94 24.98 -4.16
N ASP A 399 -19.89 24.92 -3.33
CA ASP A 399 -19.14 26.09 -2.91
C ASP A 399 -18.41 26.75 -4.09
N ALA A 400 -17.99 25.95 -5.09
CA ALA A 400 -17.37 26.46 -6.32
C ALA A 400 -18.38 27.11 -7.26
N VAL A 401 -19.65 26.66 -7.25
CA VAL A 401 -20.69 27.13 -8.18
C VAL A 401 -21.57 28.23 -7.56
N TYR A 402 -21.87 28.17 -6.26
CA TYR A 402 -22.78 29.10 -5.59
C TYR A 402 -22.05 29.93 -4.53
N PHE A 403 -21.47 31.05 -4.94
CA PHE A 403 -20.89 32.00 -4.00
C PHE A 403 -21.38 33.42 -4.30
N GLY A 404 -21.64 34.22 -3.26
CA GLY A 404 -22.01 35.62 -3.37
C GLY A 404 -23.47 35.84 -3.66
N ASP A 405 -23.85 36.14 -4.90
CA ASP A 405 -25.17 36.67 -5.35
C ASP A 405 -26.25 35.58 -5.57
N GLY A 406 -26.00 34.35 -5.23
CA GLY A 406 -26.94 33.23 -5.46
C GLY A 406 -27.07 32.77 -6.91
N ARG A 407 -26.26 33.29 -7.81
CA ARG A 407 -26.16 32.85 -9.20
C ARG A 407 -25.13 31.75 -9.36
N LYS A 408 -25.23 31.01 -10.48
CA LYS A 408 -24.27 29.97 -10.83
C LYS A 408 -22.99 30.60 -11.39
N HIS A 409 -21.87 30.31 -10.74
CA HIS A 409 -20.54 30.77 -11.15
C HIS A 409 -19.77 29.61 -11.77
N LEU A 410 -19.44 29.73 -13.06
CA LEU A 410 -18.67 28.69 -13.79
C LEU A 410 -17.22 29.17 -13.92
N SER A 411 -16.29 28.48 -13.26
CA SER A 411 -14.84 28.68 -13.37
C SER A 411 -14.31 28.14 -14.72
N TRP A 412 -13.08 28.51 -15.08
CA TRP A 412 -12.41 27.91 -16.23
C TRP A 412 -12.20 26.41 -16.06
N ASP A 413 -11.88 25.95 -14.86
CA ASP A 413 -11.69 24.54 -14.58
C ASP A 413 -12.99 23.75 -14.74
N TYR A 414 -14.10 24.32 -14.26
CA TYR A 414 -15.43 23.77 -14.50
C TYR A 414 -15.72 23.62 -16.01
N LEU A 415 -15.52 24.67 -16.79
CA LEU A 415 -15.81 24.67 -18.23
C LEU A 415 -14.88 23.66 -18.99
N LYS A 416 -13.60 23.64 -18.66
CA LYS A 416 -12.63 22.74 -19.30
C LYS A 416 -12.87 21.26 -18.98
N SER A 417 -13.53 20.95 -17.85
CA SER A 417 -13.88 19.57 -17.48
C SER A 417 -15.10 19.02 -18.21
N LEU A 418 -15.87 19.87 -18.91
CA LEU A 418 -17.10 19.45 -19.57
C LEU A 418 -16.84 18.51 -20.76
N THR A 419 -17.54 17.38 -20.77
CA THR A 419 -17.59 16.46 -21.92
C THR A 419 -18.80 16.72 -22.81
N PRO A 420 -18.89 16.13 -24.00
CA PRO A 420 -20.08 16.21 -24.84
C PRO A 420 -21.38 15.74 -24.15
N LEU A 421 -21.30 14.81 -23.19
CA LEU A 421 -22.45 14.39 -22.37
C LEU A 421 -22.97 15.54 -21.50
N ALA A 422 -22.06 16.27 -20.83
CA ALA A 422 -22.46 17.43 -20.02
C ALA A 422 -23.10 18.53 -20.87
N LEU A 423 -22.51 18.81 -22.03
CA LEU A 423 -23.08 19.80 -23.00
C LEU A 423 -24.45 19.34 -23.53
N ALA A 424 -24.65 18.05 -23.74
CA ALA A 424 -25.94 17.47 -24.14
C ALA A 424 -26.99 17.62 -23.04
N ALA A 425 -26.63 17.33 -21.78
CA ALA A 425 -27.53 17.47 -20.63
C ALA A 425 -27.97 18.94 -20.47
N TRP A 426 -27.01 19.87 -20.50
CA TRP A 426 -27.32 21.33 -20.51
C TRP A 426 -28.24 21.71 -21.63
N TYR A 427 -28.00 21.23 -22.87
CA TYR A 427 -28.84 21.54 -24.01
C TYR A 427 -30.25 20.93 -23.90
N MET A 428 -30.36 19.71 -23.39
CA MET A 428 -31.66 19.09 -23.18
C MET A 428 -32.48 19.80 -22.11
N ASP A 429 -31.83 20.32 -21.06
CA ASP A 429 -32.49 21.06 -20.00
C ASP A 429 -32.96 22.43 -20.53
N ASP A 430 -32.08 23.34 -20.82
CA ASP A 430 -32.36 24.77 -21.08
C ASP A 430 -32.33 25.18 -22.56
N GLY A 431 -32.00 24.27 -23.47
CA GLY A 431 -31.90 24.58 -24.90
C GLY A 431 -33.23 24.54 -25.62
N GLY A 432 -33.40 25.49 -26.54
CA GLY A 432 -34.47 25.52 -27.53
C GLY A 432 -33.90 25.43 -28.95
N PHE A 433 -34.65 24.82 -29.84
CA PHE A 433 -34.29 24.70 -31.26
C PHE A 433 -35.43 25.18 -32.15
N THR A 434 -35.10 26.11 -33.05
CA THR A 434 -36.07 26.61 -34.07
C THR A 434 -35.61 26.21 -35.45
N LEU A 435 -36.37 25.31 -36.07
CA LEU A 435 -36.13 24.88 -37.45
C LEU A 435 -36.50 26.01 -38.41
N ARG A 436 -35.60 26.40 -39.29
CA ARG A 436 -35.83 27.34 -40.36
C ARG A 436 -35.98 26.56 -41.68
N SER A 437 -37.20 26.42 -42.16
CA SER A 437 -37.49 25.84 -43.48
C SER A 437 -37.91 26.95 -44.44
N LYS A 438 -37.06 27.29 -45.42
CA LYS A 438 -37.45 28.13 -46.57
C LYS A 438 -37.50 27.20 -47.80
N GLY A 439 -38.74 26.99 -48.35
CA GLY A 439 -38.94 26.23 -49.56
C GLY A 439 -38.91 24.71 -49.48
N VAL A 440 -39.40 24.01 -50.51
CA VAL A 440 -39.53 22.57 -50.58
C VAL A 440 -38.17 21.81 -50.60
N GLN A 441 -37.17 22.39 -51.28
CA GLN A 441 -35.82 21.79 -51.36
C GLN A 441 -35.08 21.78 -50.02
N GLN A 442 -35.28 22.75 -49.14
CA GLN A 442 -34.68 22.78 -47.79
C GLN A 442 -35.37 21.81 -46.82
N ARG A 443 -36.64 21.43 -47.06
CA ARG A 443 -37.35 20.40 -46.28
C ARG A 443 -36.80 19.03 -46.56
N THR A 444 -36.49 18.70 -47.82
CA THR A 444 -35.90 17.44 -48.22
C THR A 444 -34.44 17.28 -47.80
N ALA A 445 -33.67 18.35 -47.69
CA ALA A 445 -32.28 18.32 -47.19
C ALA A 445 -32.18 18.40 -45.65
N GLY A 446 -33.30 18.26 -44.90
CA GLY A 446 -33.30 18.28 -43.44
C GLY A 446 -33.26 19.67 -42.78
N GLY A 447 -33.31 20.73 -43.59
CA GLY A 447 -33.43 22.13 -43.15
C GLY A 447 -32.18 22.67 -42.41
N THR A 448 -32.30 23.94 -42.00
CA THR A 448 -31.33 24.58 -41.10
C THR A 448 -32.07 25.14 -39.89
N GLY A 449 -31.37 25.39 -38.79
CA GLY A 449 -32.00 25.93 -37.60
C GLY A 449 -31.04 26.67 -36.69
N ARG A 450 -31.59 27.24 -35.65
CA ARG A 450 -30.82 27.94 -34.64
C ARG A 450 -31.11 27.41 -33.25
N ILE A 451 -30.09 27.27 -32.46
CA ILE A 451 -30.12 26.96 -31.03
C ILE A 451 -30.17 28.26 -30.24
N GLU A 452 -30.99 28.29 -29.23
CA GLU A 452 -30.97 29.27 -28.15
C GLU A 452 -30.96 28.54 -26.83
N ILE A 453 -30.05 28.89 -25.91
CA ILE A 453 -29.96 28.26 -24.58
C ILE A 453 -30.10 29.35 -23.52
N CYS A 454 -30.99 29.12 -22.56
CA CYS A 454 -31.18 30.03 -21.43
C CYS A 454 -29.95 30.01 -20.51
N VAL A 455 -29.45 31.18 -20.12
CA VAL A 455 -28.30 31.35 -19.22
C VAL A 455 -28.59 32.35 -18.10
N GLU A 456 -29.86 32.56 -17.80
CA GLU A 456 -30.31 33.56 -16.81
C GLU A 456 -29.77 33.25 -15.39
N ALA A 457 -29.71 31.98 -15.01
CA ALA A 457 -29.20 31.55 -13.73
C ALA A 457 -27.68 31.74 -13.55
N MET A 458 -26.95 32.02 -14.63
CA MET A 458 -25.51 32.19 -14.59
C MET A 458 -25.10 33.63 -14.30
N SER A 459 -24.01 33.85 -13.57
CA SER A 459 -23.43 35.16 -13.37
C SER A 459 -22.94 35.78 -14.69
N PRO A 460 -22.88 37.12 -14.83
CA PRO A 460 -22.39 37.78 -16.06
C PRO A 460 -21.00 37.26 -16.47
N GLY A 461 -20.04 37.22 -15.54
CA GLY A 461 -18.69 36.72 -15.84
C GLY A 461 -18.67 35.25 -16.25
N SER A 462 -19.62 34.42 -15.81
CA SER A 462 -19.76 33.03 -16.26
C SER A 462 -20.29 32.93 -17.68
N ARG A 463 -21.21 33.80 -18.07
CA ARG A 463 -21.70 33.88 -19.47
C ARG A 463 -20.59 34.25 -20.44
N ASP A 464 -19.71 35.20 -20.05
CA ASP A 464 -18.57 35.62 -20.88
C ASP A 464 -17.54 34.49 -21.01
N ARG A 465 -17.17 33.83 -19.90
CA ARG A 465 -16.29 32.67 -19.95
C ARG A 465 -16.86 31.50 -20.76
N LEU A 466 -18.16 31.25 -20.65
CA LEU A 466 -18.83 30.21 -21.42
C LEU A 466 -18.82 30.53 -22.92
N MET A 467 -19.05 31.78 -23.34
CA MET A 467 -18.95 32.17 -24.75
C MET A 467 -17.53 31.99 -25.30
N CYS A 468 -16.50 32.37 -24.51
CA CYS A 468 -15.11 32.16 -24.88
C CYS A 468 -14.80 30.65 -24.98
N TYR A 469 -15.20 29.83 -23.99
CA TYR A 469 -15.02 28.38 -24.00
C TYR A 469 -15.66 27.73 -25.24
N LEU A 470 -16.92 28.06 -25.55
CA LEU A 470 -17.61 27.50 -26.72
C LEU A 470 -16.91 27.86 -28.03
N ARG A 471 -16.38 29.08 -28.14
CA ARG A 471 -15.61 29.53 -29.30
C ARG A 471 -14.25 28.83 -29.37
N ASP A 472 -13.48 28.85 -28.28
CA ASP A 472 -12.06 28.45 -28.29
C ASP A 472 -11.89 26.92 -28.29
N ALA A 473 -12.72 26.20 -27.52
CA ALA A 473 -12.64 24.74 -27.44
C ALA A 473 -13.41 24.01 -28.57
N HIS A 474 -14.50 24.60 -29.06
CA HIS A 474 -15.39 23.90 -29.98
C HIS A 474 -15.61 24.65 -31.32
N GLY A 475 -15.05 25.83 -31.50
CA GLY A 475 -15.25 26.66 -32.72
C GLY A 475 -16.71 27.04 -32.94
N LEU A 476 -17.42 27.35 -31.84
CA LEU A 476 -18.85 27.66 -31.85
C LEU A 476 -19.07 29.17 -31.63
N ASP A 477 -19.54 29.87 -32.67
CA ASP A 477 -19.89 31.28 -32.57
C ASP A 477 -21.26 31.45 -31.94
N VAL A 478 -21.30 32.10 -30.78
CA VAL A 478 -22.52 32.42 -30.02
C VAL A 478 -22.58 33.88 -29.65
N LYS A 479 -23.79 34.40 -29.47
CA LYS A 479 -24.04 35.77 -29.04
C LYS A 479 -25.00 35.81 -27.87
N LEU A 480 -24.73 36.64 -26.88
CA LEU A 480 -25.66 36.91 -25.80
C LEU A 480 -26.82 37.78 -26.35
N GLN A 481 -28.04 37.36 -26.12
CA GLN A 481 -29.26 38.01 -26.51
C GLN A 481 -30.22 38.14 -25.33
N TYR A 482 -31.11 39.10 -25.36
CA TYR A 482 -32.14 39.29 -24.34
C TYR A 482 -33.52 39.05 -24.95
N ARG A 483 -34.32 38.19 -24.34
CA ARG A 483 -35.63 37.77 -24.87
C ARG A 483 -36.79 38.18 -23.98
N GLY A 484 -37.90 38.56 -24.62
CA GLY A 484 -39.16 38.91 -23.98
C GLY A 484 -39.12 40.20 -23.15
N ALA A 485 -40.25 40.55 -22.55
CA ALA A 485 -40.40 41.74 -21.71
C ALA A 485 -39.52 41.69 -20.45
N ARG A 486 -39.22 40.48 -19.93
CA ARG A 486 -38.34 40.25 -18.76
C ARG A 486 -36.85 40.29 -19.10
N LYS A 487 -36.48 40.52 -20.38
CA LYS A 487 -35.08 40.52 -20.86
C LYS A 487 -34.26 39.30 -20.42
N VAL A 488 -34.83 38.09 -20.50
CA VAL A 488 -34.17 36.84 -20.16
C VAL A 488 -32.92 36.67 -21.03
N SER A 489 -31.79 36.37 -20.40
CA SER A 489 -30.49 36.18 -21.06
C SER A 489 -30.43 34.82 -21.76
N VAL A 490 -30.17 34.79 -23.04
CA VAL A 490 -30.01 33.57 -23.85
C VAL A 490 -28.76 33.65 -24.71
N LEU A 491 -28.08 32.52 -24.87
CA LEU A 491 -27.02 32.35 -25.86
C LEU A 491 -27.65 31.90 -27.18
N GLN A 492 -27.53 32.71 -28.21
CA GLN A 492 -27.97 32.41 -29.57
C GLN A 492 -26.79 31.92 -30.40
N PHE A 493 -26.90 30.74 -30.95
CA PHE A 493 -25.89 30.14 -31.83
C PHE A 493 -26.12 30.63 -33.27
N THR A 494 -25.05 30.82 -34.02
CA THR A 494 -25.18 30.96 -35.49
C THR A 494 -25.71 29.69 -36.11
N THR A 495 -26.19 29.71 -37.33
CA THR A 495 -26.70 28.49 -38.01
C THR A 495 -25.62 27.44 -38.13
N SER A 496 -24.40 27.82 -38.50
CA SER A 496 -23.25 26.90 -38.57
C SER A 496 -22.85 26.37 -37.21
N ALA A 497 -22.77 27.21 -36.17
CA ALA A 497 -22.49 26.78 -34.81
C ALA A 497 -23.57 25.83 -34.26
N SER A 498 -24.86 26.09 -34.58
CA SER A 498 -25.96 25.20 -34.21
C SER A 498 -25.80 23.79 -34.78
N GLU A 499 -25.38 23.68 -36.02
CA GLU A 499 -25.13 22.41 -36.69
C GLU A 499 -23.93 21.67 -36.10
N LYS A 500 -22.80 22.36 -35.93
CA LYS A 500 -21.61 21.82 -35.29
C LYS A 500 -21.92 21.32 -33.88
N PHE A 501 -22.61 22.11 -33.08
CA PHE A 501 -23.00 21.72 -31.71
C PHE A 501 -23.92 20.51 -31.69
N GLN A 502 -24.95 20.47 -32.55
CA GLN A 502 -25.85 19.32 -32.63
C GLN A 502 -25.12 18.04 -33.08
N LYS A 503 -24.15 18.13 -34.00
CA LYS A 503 -23.30 17.01 -34.40
C LYS A 503 -22.52 16.48 -33.20
N LEU A 504 -21.99 17.38 -32.34
CA LEU A 504 -21.22 17.00 -31.13
C LEU A 504 -22.08 16.29 -30.10
N VAL A 505 -23.30 16.82 -29.82
CA VAL A 505 -24.14 16.34 -28.72
C VAL A 505 -25.11 15.22 -29.11
N ALA A 506 -25.40 15.03 -30.41
CA ALA A 506 -26.39 14.06 -30.89
C ALA A 506 -26.27 12.63 -30.33
N PRO A 507 -25.05 12.08 -30.14
CA PRO A 507 -24.91 10.75 -29.53
C PRO A 507 -25.38 10.66 -28.07
N TYR A 508 -25.55 11.80 -27.41
CA TYR A 508 -25.90 11.90 -25.98
C TYR A 508 -27.31 12.48 -25.75
N VAL A 509 -28.02 12.91 -26.80
CA VAL A 509 -29.38 13.44 -26.68
C VAL A 509 -30.38 12.28 -26.59
N HIS A 510 -31.10 12.20 -25.45
CA HIS A 510 -32.08 11.15 -25.18
C HIS A 510 -33.20 11.17 -26.23
N PRO A 511 -33.76 10.01 -26.67
CA PRO A 511 -34.76 9.93 -27.72
C PRO A 511 -35.99 10.81 -27.49
N SER A 512 -36.45 10.94 -26.25
CA SER A 512 -37.59 11.85 -25.93
C SER A 512 -37.29 13.34 -26.15
N MET A 513 -36.02 13.72 -26.29
CA MET A 513 -35.56 15.09 -26.48
C MET A 513 -35.06 15.37 -27.91
N GLU A 514 -35.13 14.41 -28.82
CA GLU A 514 -34.68 14.54 -30.21
C GLU A 514 -35.47 15.57 -31.03
N TYR A 515 -36.60 16.02 -30.53
CA TYR A 515 -37.31 17.16 -31.14
C TYR A 515 -36.48 18.47 -31.14
N LYS A 516 -35.46 18.55 -30.26
CA LYS A 516 -34.48 19.65 -30.20
C LYS A 516 -33.37 19.52 -31.26
N LEU A 517 -33.30 18.40 -32.00
CA LEU A 517 -32.28 18.12 -33.02
C LEU A 517 -32.82 18.34 -34.46
N LEU A 518 -31.91 18.71 -35.37
CA LEU A 518 -32.15 18.60 -36.80
C LEU A 518 -32.49 17.15 -37.18
N PRO A 519 -33.42 16.90 -38.12
CA PRO A 519 -33.83 15.54 -38.48
C PRO A 519 -32.67 14.59 -38.79
N ARG A 520 -31.61 15.08 -39.46
CA ARG A 520 -30.41 14.28 -39.81
C ARG A 520 -29.57 13.85 -38.61
N PHE A 521 -29.77 14.42 -37.45
CA PHE A 521 -29.03 14.08 -36.23
C PHE A 521 -29.86 13.24 -35.25
N ARG A 522 -31.11 12.93 -35.53
CA ARG A 522 -31.97 12.06 -34.72
C ARG A 522 -31.59 10.59 -34.88
N GLY A 523 -31.96 9.75 -33.90
CA GLY A 523 -31.67 8.33 -33.90
C GLY A 523 -30.20 7.99 -33.67
N LYS A 524 -29.39 8.93 -33.14
CA LYS A 524 -27.95 8.74 -32.89
C LYS A 524 -27.60 8.50 -31.42
N PHE A 525 -28.59 8.36 -30.57
CA PHE A 525 -28.39 8.14 -29.14
C PHE A 525 -27.61 6.86 -28.88
N ARG A 526 -26.50 6.94 -28.12
CA ARG A 526 -25.58 5.82 -27.86
C ARG A 526 -25.09 5.74 -26.40
N VAL A 527 -25.66 6.53 -25.49
CA VAL A 527 -25.25 6.47 -24.09
C VAL A 527 -25.60 5.11 -23.52
N LYS A 528 -24.57 4.38 -23.15
CA LYS A 528 -24.73 3.14 -22.35
C LYS A 528 -24.56 3.53 -20.89
N GLN A 529 -25.35 2.91 -20.04
CA GLN A 529 -25.18 3.03 -18.60
C GLN A 529 -23.90 2.31 -18.23
N GLU A 530 -22.92 3.02 -17.72
CA GLU A 530 -21.72 2.46 -17.14
C GLU A 530 -22.00 2.19 -15.66
N PHE A 531 -22.47 0.99 -15.39
CA PHE A 531 -22.64 0.55 -14.00
C PHE A 531 -21.27 0.23 -13.42
N THR A 532 -20.80 1.08 -12.52
CA THR A 532 -19.66 0.76 -11.65
C THR A 532 -20.26 0.17 -10.37
N PRO A 533 -19.98 -1.12 -10.02
CA PRO A 533 -20.34 -1.64 -8.71
C PRO A 533 -19.89 -0.67 -7.63
N ALA A 534 -20.67 -0.51 -6.58
CA ALA A 534 -20.34 0.33 -5.42
C ALA A 534 -19.15 -0.29 -4.67
N THR A 535 -17.95 -0.21 -5.24
CA THR A 535 -16.71 -0.46 -4.49
C THR A 535 -16.43 0.81 -3.70
N PRO A 536 -16.29 0.72 -2.37
CA PRO A 536 -15.95 1.87 -1.54
C PRO A 536 -14.71 2.58 -2.11
N ARG A 537 -14.75 3.90 -2.17
CA ARG A 537 -13.62 4.73 -2.61
C ARG A 537 -13.21 5.71 -1.55
N MET A 538 -11.94 6.09 -1.61
CA MET A 538 -11.41 7.19 -0.82
C MET A 538 -11.84 8.52 -1.41
N VAL A 539 -12.61 9.31 -0.67
CA VAL A 539 -13.02 10.66 -1.07
C VAL A 539 -12.60 11.70 -0.01
N PRO A 540 -12.22 12.93 -0.41
CA PRO A 540 -11.96 13.99 0.55
C PRO A 540 -13.30 14.49 1.13
N ALA A 541 -13.37 14.58 2.46
CA ALA A 541 -14.54 15.04 3.18
C ALA A 541 -14.17 16.15 4.17
N ARG A 542 -15.01 17.16 4.30
CA ARG A 542 -14.76 18.33 5.15
C ARG A 542 -14.94 18.02 6.61
N ILE A 543 -14.04 18.50 7.46
CA ILE A 543 -14.22 18.57 8.91
C ILE A 543 -15.22 19.70 9.20
N LEU A 544 -16.31 19.35 9.87
CA LEU A 544 -17.40 20.28 10.20
C LEU A 544 -17.18 20.96 11.52
N ASP A 545 -16.67 20.21 12.50
CA ASP A 545 -16.47 20.66 13.86
C ASP A 545 -15.35 19.89 14.53
N ILE A 546 -14.61 20.58 15.42
CA ILE A 546 -13.60 20.00 16.31
C ILE A 546 -13.77 20.67 17.68
N HIS A 547 -13.99 19.87 18.70
CA HIS A 547 -14.05 20.38 20.06
C HIS A 547 -13.38 19.41 21.06
N VAL A 548 -12.99 19.92 22.21
CA VAL A 548 -12.47 19.08 23.29
C VAL A 548 -13.60 18.22 23.84
N LYS A 549 -13.42 16.90 23.81
CA LYS A 549 -14.41 15.96 24.32
C LYS A 549 -14.51 16.09 25.84
N PRO A 550 -15.72 16.16 26.40
CA PRO A 550 -15.90 16.11 27.83
C PRO A 550 -15.25 14.89 28.48
N PRO A 551 -14.81 14.96 29.75
CA PRO A 551 -14.19 13.84 30.43
C PRO A 551 -15.05 12.57 30.35
N LEU A 552 -14.42 11.46 29.98
CA LEU A 552 -15.04 10.13 29.86
C LEU A 552 -14.88 9.37 31.18
N ARG A 553 -15.70 8.33 31.40
CA ARG A 553 -15.49 7.37 32.51
C ARG A 553 -14.11 6.75 32.49
N SER A 554 -13.57 6.52 31.31
CA SER A 554 -12.18 6.08 31.07
C SER A 554 -11.51 7.03 30.11
N MET A 555 -10.39 7.61 30.53
CA MET A 555 -9.51 8.44 29.71
C MET A 555 -8.38 7.61 29.09
N ASN A 556 -8.46 6.28 29.13
CA ASN A 556 -7.44 5.42 28.52
C ASN A 556 -7.39 5.62 27.01
N ARG A 557 -6.16 5.53 26.49
CA ARG A 557 -5.80 5.69 25.10
C ARG A 557 -5.65 4.32 24.43
N PHE A 558 -6.34 4.15 23.32
CA PHE A 558 -6.35 2.88 22.59
C PHE A 558 -5.84 3.08 21.16
N ASP A 559 -5.09 2.09 20.69
CA ASP A 559 -4.71 1.98 19.28
C ASP A 559 -4.58 0.51 18.90
N ILE A 560 -4.52 0.24 17.60
CA ILE A 560 -4.31 -1.08 17.03
C ILE A 560 -3.20 -1.02 15.98
N GLU A 561 -2.45 -2.08 15.83
CA GLU A 561 -1.54 -2.25 14.70
C GLU A 561 -2.19 -3.15 13.65
N VAL A 562 -2.15 -2.70 12.41
CA VAL A 562 -2.75 -3.37 11.26
C VAL A 562 -1.66 -3.90 10.36
N GLU A 563 -1.78 -5.13 9.89
CA GLU A 563 -0.80 -5.80 9.04
C GLU A 563 -0.57 -5.05 7.72
N GLY A 564 0.69 -4.73 7.43
CA GLY A 564 1.15 -4.22 6.13
C GLY A 564 0.96 -2.72 5.91
N SER A 565 -0.26 -2.23 5.79
CA SER A 565 -0.55 -0.86 5.31
C SER A 565 -0.43 0.24 6.36
N HIS A 566 -0.30 -0.09 7.63
CA HIS A 566 -0.18 0.85 8.75
C HIS A 566 -1.29 1.90 8.82
N ASN A 567 -2.51 1.55 8.40
CA ASN A 567 -3.69 2.41 8.47
C ASN A 567 -4.96 1.60 8.68
N TYR A 568 -5.99 2.26 9.21
CA TYR A 568 -7.33 1.70 9.37
C TYR A 568 -8.37 2.82 9.37
N PHE A 569 -9.65 2.46 9.44
CA PHE A 569 -10.74 3.42 9.38
C PHE A 569 -11.50 3.50 10.70
N VAL A 570 -11.73 4.73 11.14
CA VAL A 570 -12.59 5.04 12.29
C VAL A 570 -13.81 5.81 11.80
N ASP A 571 -14.99 5.17 11.94
CA ASP A 571 -16.26 5.66 11.37
C ASP A 571 -16.13 6.06 9.87
N GLY A 572 -15.28 5.33 9.14
CA GLY A 572 -14.97 5.59 7.75
C GLY A 572 -13.87 6.61 7.49
N VAL A 573 -13.36 7.33 8.50
CA VAL A 573 -12.22 8.27 8.35
C VAL A 573 -10.91 7.49 8.45
N MET A 574 -9.99 7.73 7.51
CA MET A 574 -8.69 7.05 7.47
C MET A 574 -7.72 7.65 8.48
N VAL A 575 -7.18 6.79 9.34
CA VAL A 575 -6.21 7.12 10.38
C VAL A 575 -4.99 6.21 10.30
N HIS A 576 -3.88 6.68 10.86
CA HIS A 576 -2.64 5.91 10.92
C HIS A 576 -2.61 5.07 12.19
N ASN A 577 -2.18 3.82 12.11
CA ASN A 577 -1.89 3.04 13.30
C ASN A 577 -0.53 3.44 13.92
N SER A 578 -0.32 3.09 15.18
CA SER A 578 0.97 3.30 15.84
C SER A 578 2.02 2.37 15.25
N PRO A 579 3.05 2.86 14.52
CA PRO A 579 4.12 1.99 14.06
C PRO A 579 5.05 1.66 15.21
N GLU A 580 5.31 0.38 15.45
CA GLU A 580 6.40 -0.06 16.30
C GLU A 580 7.74 0.41 15.71
N THR A 581 8.67 0.80 16.57
CA THR A 581 10.01 1.17 16.14
C THR A 581 11.07 0.41 16.94
N THR A 582 12.12 -0.01 16.26
CA THR A 582 13.29 -0.60 16.90
C THR A 582 14.12 0.47 17.59
N THR A 583 14.78 0.12 18.71
CA THR A 583 15.71 0.99 19.43
C THR A 583 16.99 1.28 18.64
N GLY A 584 17.81 2.23 19.08
CA GLY A 584 19.07 2.59 18.39
C GLY A 584 18.90 3.43 17.13
N GLY A 585 17.71 3.98 16.87
CA GLY A 585 17.43 4.89 15.75
C GLY A 585 17.28 4.20 14.40
N LYS A 586 17.40 4.99 13.30
CA LYS A 586 17.19 4.48 11.94
C LYS A 586 18.42 3.79 11.31
N ALA A 587 19.62 3.94 11.90
CA ALA A 587 20.87 3.49 11.29
C ALA A 587 20.86 1.98 10.98
N LEU A 588 20.48 1.14 11.95
CA LEU A 588 20.47 -0.29 11.78
C LEU A 588 19.51 -0.74 10.65
N LYS A 589 18.36 -0.08 10.49
CA LYS A 589 17.43 -0.33 9.37
C LYS A 589 18.07 -0.15 7.99
N PHE A 590 18.99 0.81 7.85
CA PHE A 590 19.69 1.08 6.59
C PHE A 590 20.87 0.14 6.36
N TYR A 591 21.70 -0.10 7.39
CA TYR A 591 22.92 -0.91 7.28
C TYR A 591 22.63 -2.41 7.22
N ALA A 592 21.63 -2.91 7.93
CA ALA A 592 21.25 -4.32 7.87
C ALA A 592 20.96 -4.80 6.43
N SER A 593 21.55 -5.94 6.06
CA SER A 593 21.26 -6.63 4.80
C SER A 593 20.04 -7.54 4.92
N VAL A 594 19.83 -8.13 6.09
CA VAL A 594 18.68 -8.94 6.44
C VAL A 594 18.02 -8.37 7.69
N ARG A 595 16.70 -8.32 7.72
CA ARG A 595 15.90 -7.95 8.89
C ARG A 595 14.79 -8.96 9.09
N LEU A 596 14.73 -9.51 10.28
CA LEU A 596 13.82 -10.57 10.70
C LEU A 596 12.90 -10.03 11.80
N ASP A 597 11.60 -9.99 11.53
CA ASP A 597 10.56 -9.69 12.53
C ASP A 597 10.07 -11.02 13.11
N ILE A 598 10.35 -11.26 14.40
CA ILE A 598 10.01 -12.50 15.09
C ILE A 598 8.88 -12.28 16.08
N ARG A 599 7.80 -13.06 15.95
CA ARG A 599 6.57 -12.91 16.73
C ARG A 599 6.07 -14.25 17.23
N ARG A 600 5.67 -14.33 18.51
CA ARG A 600 4.93 -15.46 19.05
C ARG A 600 3.49 -15.42 18.52
N ILE A 601 3.02 -16.54 17.95
CA ILE A 601 1.64 -16.70 17.44
C ILE A 601 0.75 -17.26 18.54
N GLU A 602 1.18 -18.40 19.12
CA GLU A 602 0.42 -19.13 20.14
C GLU A 602 1.37 -19.82 21.12
N THR A 603 0.83 -20.22 22.26
CA THR A 603 1.54 -21.03 23.25
C THR A 603 1.19 -22.50 23.02
N LEU A 604 2.20 -23.34 22.83
CA LEU A 604 2.04 -24.78 22.72
C LEU A 604 1.83 -25.37 24.12
N LYS A 605 0.84 -26.24 24.25
CA LYS A 605 0.48 -26.89 25.49
C LYS A 605 0.51 -28.41 25.34
N ASP A 606 0.98 -29.05 26.38
CA ASP A 606 0.81 -30.50 26.58
C ASP A 606 -0.09 -30.71 27.80
N GLY A 607 -1.34 -31.11 27.57
CA GLY A 607 -2.38 -31.08 28.60
C GLY A 607 -2.66 -29.66 29.09
N THR A 608 -2.37 -29.36 30.35
CA THR A 608 -2.51 -28.03 30.99
C THR A 608 -1.24 -27.19 30.93
N ASP A 609 -0.07 -27.83 30.71
CA ASP A 609 1.24 -27.22 30.84
C ASP A 609 1.71 -26.57 29.54
N ALA A 610 2.30 -25.38 29.64
CA ALA A 610 2.90 -24.70 28.50
C ALA A 610 4.28 -25.26 28.21
N VAL A 611 4.47 -25.91 27.07
CA VAL A 611 5.74 -26.59 26.69
C VAL A 611 6.55 -25.78 25.67
N GLY A 612 5.99 -24.74 25.07
CA GLY A 612 6.69 -23.94 24.07
C GLY A 612 5.80 -22.89 23.44
N ASN A 613 6.33 -22.26 22.41
CA ASN A 613 5.63 -21.25 21.61
C ASN A 613 5.76 -21.57 20.13
N ARG A 614 4.64 -21.42 19.39
CA ARG A 614 4.68 -21.31 17.95
C ARG A 614 5.07 -19.90 17.57
N THR A 615 6.09 -19.78 16.75
CA THR A 615 6.71 -18.49 16.40
C THR A 615 6.68 -18.30 14.90
N ARG A 616 6.35 -17.08 14.47
CA ARG A 616 6.45 -16.63 13.07
C ARG A 616 7.62 -15.68 12.91
N VAL A 617 8.45 -15.92 11.90
CA VAL A 617 9.52 -15.00 11.50
C VAL A 617 9.24 -14.51 10.09
N LYS A 618 9.11 -13.19 9.94
CA LYS A 618 8.92 -12.52 8.65
C LYS A 618 10.23 -11.90 8.20
N VAL A 619 10.65 -12.20 6.98
CA VAL A 619 11.83 -11.58 6.34
C VAL A 619 11.41 -10.22 5.78
N VAL A 620 11.56 -9.15 6.59
CA VAL A 620 11.09 -7.80 6.23
C VAL A 620 12.03 -7.10 5.24
N LYS A 621 13.31 -7.44 5.29
CA LYS A 621 14.33 -6.93 4.38
C LYS A 621 15.33 -8.02 4.06
N ASN A 622 15.68 -8.18 2.79
CA ASN A 622 16.76 -9.04 2.35
C ASN A 622 17.40 -8.43 1.08
N LYS A 623 18.69 -8.08 1.16
CA LYS A 623 19.45 -7.55 0.02
C LYS A 623 20.06 -8.64 -0.86
N CYS A 624 20.02 -9.90 -0.41
CA CYS A 624 20.69 -11.05 -1.05
C CYS A 624 19.71 -11.98 -1.79
N ALA A 625 18.41 -11.92 -1.43
CA ALA A 625 17.33 -12.69 -2.04
C ALA A 625 15.99 -11.91 -1.92
N PRO A 626 14.91 -12.32 -2.64
CA PRO A 626 13.61 -11.66 -2.52
C PRO A 626 13.08 -11.70 -1.09
N PRO A 627 12.70 -10.53 -0.50
CA PRO A 627 12.17 -10.44 0.86
C PRO A 627 10.68 -10.82 0.94
N PHE A 628 10.08 -10.61 2.12
CA PHE A 628 8.65 -10.73 2.47
C PHE A 628 8.11 -12.14 2.61
N LYS A 629 8.97 -13.17 2.57
CA LYS A 629 8.57 -14.51 2.96
C LYS A 629 8.49 -14.64 4.48
N SER A 630 7.65 -15.57 4.95
CA SER A 630 7.49 -15.88 6.37
C SER A 630 7.79 -17.35 6.61
N ALA A 631 8.32 -17.65 7.77
CA ALA A 631 8.51 -19.01 8.28
C ALA A 631 7.82 -19.16 9.64
N GLU A 632 7.20 -20.30 9.88
CA GLU A 632 6.62 -20.66 11.16
C GLU A 632 7.30 -21.92 11.68
N PHE A 633 7.63 -21.90 12.96
CA PHE A 633 8.23 -23.05 13.65
C PHE A 633 7.97 -22.98 15.15
N ASP A 634 8.14 -24.12 15.80
CA ASP A 634 7.92 -24.27 17.22
C ASP A 634 9.24 -24.06 17.97
N ILE A 635 9.22 -23.23 19.04
CA ILE A 635 10.32 -23.06 20.01
C ILE A 635 9.86 -23.72 21.32
N LEU A 636 10.52 -24.80 21.71
CA LEU A 636 10.23 -25.51 22.93
C LEU A 636 11.06 -24.97 24.09
N TYR A 637 10.46 -24.88 25.28
CA TYR A 637 11.16 -24.40 26.46
C TYR A 637 12.30 -25.35 26.86
N GLY A 638 13.47 -24.78 27.12
CA GLY A 638 14.68 -25.53 27.47
C GLY A 638 15.39 -26.26 26.32
N ILE A 639 14.73 -26.39 25.14
CA ILE A 639 15.24 -27.19 23.99
C ILE A 639 15.47 -26.28 22.75
N GLY A 640 14.72 -25.18 22.62
CA GLY A 640 14.84 -24.27 21.50
C GLY A 640 13.98 -24.64 20.27
N ILE A 641 14.48 -24.35 19.07
CA ILE A 641 13.76 -24.59 17.81
C ILE A 641 13.61 -26.09 17.59
N SER A 642 12.36 -26.56 17.45
CA SER A 642 12.08 -27.98 17.14
C SER A 642 12.40 -28.26 15.68
N ARG A 643 13.54 -28.95 15.44
CA ARG A 643 13.95 -29.42 14.12
C ARG A 643 12.94 -30.41 13.56
N GLU A 644 12.58 -31.42 14.35
CA GLU A 644 11.66 -32.47 13.96
C GLU A 644 10.27 -31.94 13.66
N GLY A 645 9.78 -30.96 14.47
CA GLY A 645 8.52 -30.26 14.21
C GLY A 645 8.51 -29.54 12.87
N SER A 646 9.62 -28.88 12.52
CA SER A 646 9.79 -28.20 11.24
C SER A 646 9.87 -29.17 10.06
N LEU A 647 10.53 -30.32 10.23
CA LEU A 647 10.61 -31.39 9.21
C LEU A 647 9.24 -31.99 8.92
N ILE A 648 8.41 -32.19 9.95
CA ILE A 648 7.03 -32.69 9.79
C ILE A 648 6.17 -31.66 9.05
N ASP A 649 6.19 -30.41 9.49
CA ASP A 649 5.34 -29.37 8.90
C ASP A 649 5.69 -29.16 7.42
N LEU A 650 6.96 -28.94 7.10
CA LEU A 650 7.43 -28.79 5.71
C LEU A 650 7.29 -30.09 4.92
N GLY A 651 7.52 -31.24 5.55
CA GLY A 651 7.37 -32.55 4.92
C GLY A 651 5.95 -32.79 4.43
N VAL A 652 4.97 -32.40 5.23
CA VAL A 652 3.56 -32.47 4.85
C VAL A 652 3.23 -31.46 3.75
N GLU A 653 3.70 -30.23 3.89
CA GLU A 653 3.49 -29.17 2.89
C GLU A 653 4.07 -29.55 1.52
N GLN A 654 5.25 -30.15 1.53
CA GLN A 654 5.96 -30.58 0.32
C GLN A 654 5.55 -31.98 -0.16
N GLY A 655 4.66 -32.68 0.55
CA GLY A 655 4.18 -34.02 0.17
C GLY A 655 5.23 -35.13 0.31
N ILE A 656 6.28 -34.91 1.10
CA ILE A 656 7.30 -35.90 1.47
C ILE A 656 6.79 -36.75 2.63
N VAL A 657 6.20 -36.11 3.64
CA VAL A 657 5.50 -36.78 4.74
C VAL A 657 4.00 -36.74 4.43
N ARG A 658 3.33 -37.86 4.54
CA ARG A 658 1.87 -37.94 4.32
C ARG A 658 1.13 -37.83 5.65
N LYS A 659 0.11 -36.97 5.70
CA LYS A 659 -0.81 -36.85 6.82
C LYS A 659 -2.16 -37.45 6.45
N SER A 660 -2.62 -38.45 7.21
CA SER A 660 -3.94 -39.06 7.04
C SER A 660 -4.68 -39.05 8.37
N GLY A 661 -5.66 -38.12 8.51
CA GLY A 661 -6.30 -37.87 9.80
C GLY A 661 -5.28 -37.39 10.84
N ALA A 662 -5.17 -38.12 11.95
CA ALA A 662 -4.21 -37.85 13.01
C ALA A 662 -2.83 -38.54 12.79
N TRP A 663 -2.67 -39.37 11.78
CA TRP A 663 -1.46 -40.13 11.52
C TRP A 663 -0.51 -39.45 10.54
N TYR A 664 0.80 -39.54 10.88
CA TYR A 664 1.90 -39.09 10.00
C TYR A 664 2.66 -40.35 9.51
N THR A 665 2.94 -40.41 8.21
CA THR A 665 3.65 -41.53 7.58
C THR A 665 4.71 -41.02 6.62
N TYR A 666 5.83 -41.78 6.55
CA TYR A 666 6.93 -41.53 5.63
C TYR A 666 7.31 -42.85 4.95
N GLU A 667 7.29 -42.92 3.62
CA GLU A 667 7.56 -44.10 2.78
C GLU A 667 6.79 -45.40 3.16
N GLY A 668 5.67 -45.24 3.84
CA GLY A 668 4.84 -46.37 4.32
C GLY A 668 4.96 -46.63 5.80
N ASP A 669 6.01 -46.15 6.46
CA ASP A 669 6.23 -46.30 7.89
C ASP A 669 5.44 -45.23 8.67
N GLN A 670 4.87 -45.66 9.82
CA GLN A 670 4.12 -44.77 10.70
C GLN A 670 5.07 -44.02 11.62
N LEU A 671 5.15 -42.68 11.46
CA LEU A 671 5.92 -41.83 12.37
C LEU A 671 5.21 -41.61 13.71
N GLY A 672 3.86 -41.70 13.74
CA GLY A 672 3.08 -41.58 14.97
C GLY A 672 1.70 -40.97 14.81
N GLN A 673 0.86 -41.14 15.82
CA GLN A 673 -0.45 -40.52 15.93
C GLN A 673 -0.31 -39.18 16.66
N GLY A 674 -0.58 -38.06 15.97
CA GLY A 674 -0.37 -36.70 16.45
C GLY A 674 1.05 -36.21 16.19
N LYS A 675 1.20 -34.88 16.16
CA LYS A 675 2.48 -34.20 15.84
C LYS A 675 3.56 -34.49 16.90
N GLU A 676 3.14 -34.61 18.15
CA GLU A 676 4.04 -34.87 19.30
C GLU A 676 4.71 -36.22 19.18
N ASN A 677 3.94 -37.30 18.96
CA ASN A 677 4.47 -38.61 18.77
C ASN A 677 5.37 -38.72 17.54
N ALA A 678 5.00 -38.08 16.46
CA ALA A 678 5.82 -38.02 15.25
C ALA A 678 7.15 -37.26 15.49
N ARG A 679 7.15 -36.19 16.31
CA ARG A 679 8.39 -35.50 16.73
C ARG A 679 9.29 -36.40 17.55
N ASN A 680 8.73 -37.10 18.54
CA ASN A 680 9.48 -38.01 19.40
C ASN A 680 10.09 -39.13 18.57
N PHE A 681 9.32 -39.72 17.65
CA PHE A 681 9.83 -40.74 16.73
C PHE A 681 11.04 -40.24 15.92
N LEU A 682 10.94 -39.03 15.30
CA LEU A 682 12.05 -38.48 14.51
C LEU A 682 13.25 -38.10 15.38
N ARG A 683 13.06 -37.79 16.67
CA ARG A 683 14.16 -37.57 17.62
C ARG A 683 14.89 -38.83 17.97
N GLU A 684 14.16 -39.96 18.13
CA GLU A 684 14.72 -41.27 18.39
C GLU A 684 15.33 -41.92 17.13
N ASN A 685 14.90 -41.51 15.94
CA ASN A 685 15.35 -42.06 14.67
C ASN A 685 16.00 -40.95 13.80
N GLU A 686 17.21 -40.56 14.19
CA GLU A 686 17.94 -39.44 13.53
C GLU A 686 18.22 -39.72 12.05
N ASP A 687 18.43 -40.94 11.63
CA ASP A 687 18.67 -41.31 10.23
C ASP A 687 17.48 -40.97 9.36
N THR A 688 16.26 -41.28 9.81
CA THR A 688 15.02 -40.94 9.12
C THR A 688 14.82 -39.41 9.08
N ALA A 689 15.12 -38.70 10.17
CA ALA A 689 15.05 -37.25 10.23
C ALA A 689 16.03 -36.61 9.24
N ASN A 690 17.27 -37.09 9.17
CA ASN A 690 18.30 -36.63 8.24
C ASN A 690 17.91 -36.88 6.78
N GLU A 691 17.30 -38.03 6.49
CA GLU A 691 16.83 -38.34 5.14
C GLU A 691 15.69 -37.42 4.69
N ILE A 692 14.70 -37.20 5.56
CA ILE A 692 13.59 -36.23 5.29
C ILE A 692 14.17 -34.83 5.07
N GLU A 693 15.13 -34.41 5.92
CA GLU A 693 15.78 -33.12 5.79
C GLU A 693 16.52 -32.97 4.45
N LYS A 694 17.28 -33.98 4.05
CA LYS A 694 17.99 -34.00 2.78
C LYS A 694 17.04 -33.86 1.60
N ARG A 695 15.97 -34.65 1.56
CA ARG A 695 14.96 -34.58 0.50
C ARG A 695 14.23 -33.23 0.47
N LEU A 696 13.97 -32.64 1.65
CA LEU A 696 13.39 -31.30 1.72
C LEU A 696 14.35 -30.25 1.15
N LYS A 697 15.63 -30.30 1.51
CA LYS A 697 16.65 -29.37 0.99
C LYS A 697 16.80 -29.49 -0.52
N GLU A 698 16.87 -30.71 -1.04
CA GLU A 698 16.95 -30.97 -2.49
C GLU A 698 15.72 -30.43 -3.22
N LYS A 699 14.52 -30.72 -2.72
CA LYS A 699 13.26 -30.29 -3.35
C LYS A 699 13.06 -28.77 -3.31
N LEU A 700 13.50 -28.12 -2.24
CA LEU A 700 13.37 -26.68 -2.03
C LEU A 700 14.57 -25.88 -2.58
N GLY A 701 15.60 -26.56 -3.11
CA GLY A 701 16.79 -25.94 -3.66
C GLY A 701 17.63 -25.19 -2.62
N VAL A 702 17.62 -25.65 -1.36
CA VAL A 702 18.34 -25.07 -0.23
C VAL A 702 19.50 -25.95 0.14
N GLY A 703 20.73 -25.44 0.05
CA GLY A 703 21.97 -26.16 0.36
C GLY A 703 23.02 -26.00 -0.74
N ALA A 704 24.29 -26.29 -0.45
CA ALA A 704 25.37 -26.26 -1.44
C ALA A 704 25.01 -27.23 -2.57
N ARG A 705 24.90 -26.72 -3.80
CA ARG A 705 24.87 -27.56 -5.01
C ARG A 705 26.25 -28.20 -5.16
N LEU A 706 26.47 -29.40 -4.58
CA LEU A 706 27.68 -30.15 -4.70
C LEU A 706 27.80 -30.93 -6.05
N ASP A 707 26.80 -30.82 -6.95
CA ASP A 707 26.75 -31.66 -8.15
C ASP A 707 26.68 -30.82 -9.48
N ALA A 708 27.27 -29.64 -9.52
CA ALA A 708 27.33 -28.87 -10.76
C ALA A 708 28.60 -29.16 -11.63
N ASP A 709 29.53 -30.05 -11.21
CA ASP A 709 30.81 -30.23 -11.92
C ASP A 709 31.10 -31.66 -12.42
N ALA A 710 30.12 -32.51 -12.63
CA ALA A 710 30.41 -33.88 -13.11
C ALA A 710 29.72 -34.36 -14.40
N THR A 711 28.96 -33.50 -15.12
CA THR A 711 28.38 -33.94 -16.40
C THR A 711 28.18 -32.79 -17.37
N SER A 712 29.27 -32.26 -17.94
CA SER A 712 29.25 -31.57 -19.24
C SER A 712 30.59 -31.63 -19.96
N SER A 713 31.04 -32.84 -20.26
CA SER A 713 32.04 -33.08 -21.30
C SER A 713 31.60 -34.28 -22.14
N ALA A 714 30.62 -34.05 -23.01
CA ALA A 714 30.41 -34.88 -24.19
C ALA A 714 30.20 -33.95 -25.40
N PRO A 715 31.06 -34.03 -26.44
CA PRO A 715 30.91 -33.17 -27.59
C PRO A 715 29.75 -33.67 -28.45
N ALA A 716 28.92 -32.72 -28.91
CA ALA A 716 27.86 -32.97 -29.85
C ALA A 716 28.44 -33.49 -31.22
N PRO A 717 27.80 -34.49 -31.86
CA PRO A 717 28.28 -35.00 -33.15
C PRO A 717 28.00 -33.98 -34.27
N ALA A 718 29.05 -33.77 -35.10
CA ALA A 718 29.02 -32.92 -36.27
C ALA A 718 27.95 -33.38 -37.27
N ALA A 719 27.06 -32.49 -37.67
CA ALA A 719 26.11 -32.65 -38.75
C ALA A 719 26.85 -32.45 -40.11
N LYS A 720 26.76 -33.48 -40.96
CA LYS A 720 27.28 -33.51 -42.29
C LYS A 720 26.59 -32.48 -43.20
N VAL A 721 27.38 -31.73 -43.90
CA VAL A 721 26.99 -30.91 -45.04
C VAL A 721 26.58 -31.82 -46.20
N GLY A 722 25.36 -31.66 -46.67
CA GLY A 722 24.87 -32.25 -47.91
C GLY A 722 24.40 -31.16 -48.86
N ASN A 723 25.12 -30.98 -49.97
CA ASN A 723 24.75 -30.14 -51.09
C ASN A 723 23.50 -30.68 -51.80
N GLY A 724 22.57 -29.81 -52.14
CA GLY A 724 21.49 -30.12 -53.08
C GLY A 724 20.76 -28.87 -53.52
N ALA A 725 21.01 -28.45 -54.72
CA ALA A 725 20.40 -27.31 -55.41
C ALA A 725 18.92 -27.54 -55.76
N GLY A 726 18.12 -26.47 -55.84
CA GLY A 726 16.79 -26.51 -56.46
C GLY A 726 15.88 -25.35 -56.15
N ASN A 727 15.88 -24.37 -57.00
CA ASN A 727 14.90 -23.37 -57.44
C ASN A 727 13.49 -23.37 -56.81
N GLY A 728 13.01 -22.15 -56.54
CA GLY A 728 11.59 -21.84 -56.50
C GLY A 728 11.24 -20.59 -55.65
N ALA A 729 11.06 -19.46 -56.31
CA ALA A 729 10.57 -18.19 -55.76
C ALA A 729 9.05 -18.20 -55.52
N PRO A 730 8.39 -17.06 -55.16
CA PRO A 730 8.03 -16.66 -53.78
C PRO A 730 6.49 -16.53 -53.63
N ARG A 731 6.01 -16.50 -52.40
CA ARG A 731 4.68 -15.89 -52.14
C ARG A 731 4.59 -15.27 -50.74
N ASN A 732 4.22 -14.02 -50.78
CA ASN A 732 3.71 -13.14 -49.70
C ASN A 732 2.75 -13.81 -48.71
N LEU A 733 2.76 -13.39 -47.47
CA LEU A 733 1.59 -12.76 -46.83
C LEU A 733 1.82 -12.46 -45.33
N THR A 734 1.72 -11.16 -45.06
CA THR A 734 1.00 -10.45 -43.98
C THR A 734 1.35 -10.67 -42.51
N THR A 735 1.97 -9.67 -41.99
CA THR A 735 1.97 -9.21 -40.58
C THR A 735 0.57 -8.72 -40.15
N PRO A 736 0.17 -8.89 -38.90
CA PRO A 736 -0.79 -8.00 -38.26
C PRO A 736 -0.16 -7.09 -37.20
N PRO A 737 -0.80 -5.95 -36.92
CA PRO A 737 -0.17 -4.78 -36.30
C PRO A 737 -0.14 -4.78 -34.79
N GLY A 738 0.81 -4.00 -34.25
CA GLY A 738 0.97 -3.72 -32.86
C GLY A 738 -0.09 -2.80 -32.28
N VAL A 739 -0.25 -2.87 -30.97
CA VAL A 739 -0.97 -1.90 -30.15
C VAL A 739 0.04 -1.25 -29.23
N THR A 740 0.18 0.05 -29.43
CA THR A 740 0.81 1.01 -28.53
C THR A 740 -0.29 1.60 -27.62
N VAL A 741 -0.15 1.66 -26.37
CA VAL A 741 -0.05 2.74 -25.38
C VAL A 741 -0.09 2.12 -23.99
#